data_544f42f7781450e1230f40ac5cc0d726
#
_entry.id   544f42f7781450e1230f40ac5cc0d726
#
_cell.length_a   1.000
_cell.length_b   1.000
_cell.length_c   1.000
_cell.angle_alpha   90.00
_cell.angle_beta   90.00
_cell.angle_gamma   90.00
#
_symmetry.space_group_name_H-M   'P 1'
#
loop_
_entity.id
_entity.type
_entity.pdbx_description
1 polymer ?
#
loop_
_entity_poly.entity_id
_entity_poly.type
_entity_poly.pdbx_seq_one_letter_code
_entity_poly.pdbx_strand_id
1 'polypeptide(L)'
;MTIFVASLYLPYTVTRRNSCSSEDPSLAPLLSQSLNSSPSRGKGEFDSETLNGNGLTPDVTTDHKRIFTSDSPLLARKGVDDSFTPKSQSNGQPPTKGKPQWNVIPATKVNDGLESAIRSAADAGHLNDTMWVGTLGTHTDTMEDCDRMAIKQRLKDEYGSLPVFVCDRDFDGHCTHCKTILWPIFHYQIPDSPRSKAFEDCSWAYYVNLNLAFAEYIAEHCKRDDLVWVHDYHLMLVPAMLRKMVPDLRIGFFLHTAFPSSEVFRCLAPGKELLRGLLGADLIGFQIDEYSGHFLRTCSRILSVEATDEGIQLNDRLVNVGTFPIGIDPALWDRRRKPSDIRLLVDTISARYRGKRIILSHDKMDSVGGIRQKLLSYEHFLNTHREWANDIVLIQLVTSTTRQPDLEATISDIALRINSAYTTLEHQPLVFLRQDLLSPQYVALITVADVLMVTSLREGMNLTSHEFVYCQDGLYSNKAYGSLILSEFTGSASVFGDHALLVNPWDFRQCANAIHTALVRDREERKKEWEHLHKSLLHNSATNWVKSFKERLADVCSEQLSHRRCTLPCLSVDHLKEQYQRAGRRMIFIQYEGTLAPWKPPSGVLFLTTPQRAINTLTDLTDDPLNVVYVVSSRTMEEQERRFRHVTGVGLIAENGCFLREPHASEWNKLVDEGHTETWKEGVACILAYFQARMEGSWIEIRHFSVVFHFGSVADKEMAKRLTAECADQINDACANQGIHAVIHEFAIISEPTDTNKRPAAEVAWRYAESAYNSKPDFLLIIGGDREDEDLFRWANDMESTGAVDYSMTVTIGSQGSEAKTTLTHGVTGEFSPSIES
;
A
#
# COMPACT_ATOMS: atom_id res chain seq x y z
N MET A 1 -8.47 -23.92 -7.19
CA MET A 1 -7.91 -22.68 -6.60
C MET A 1 -9.04 -21.71 -6.47
N THR A 2 -9.55 -21.55 -5.27
CA THR A 2 -10.60 -20.60 -4.94
C THR A 2 -9.99 -19.25 -4.59
N ILE A 3 -10.63 -18.17 -5.02
CA ILE A 3 -10.22 -16.81 -4.69
C ILE A 3 -11.17 -16.28 -3.60
N PHE A 4 -10.65 -16.08 -2.40
CA PHE A 4 -11.38 -15.47 -1.30
C PHE A 4 -11.21 -13.94 -1.35
N VAL A 5 -12.32 -13.24 -1.57
CA VAL A 5 -12.35 -11.77 -1.58
C VAL A 5 -12.85 -11.29 -0.21
N ALA A 6 -11.93 -10.81 0.63
CA ALA A 6 -12.25 -10.34 1.97
C ALA A 6 -12.49 -8.83 1.99
N SER A 7 -13.70 -8.42 2.34
CA SER A 7 -14.13 -7.03 2.46
C SER A 7 -15.00 -6.87 3.72
N LEU A 8 -15.03 -5.68 4.33
CA LEU A 8 -15.80 -5.47 5.56
C LEU A 8 -17.28 -5.89 5.42
N TYR A 9 -17.88 -5.60 4.26
CA TYR A 9 -19.27 -5.94 3.95
C TYR A 9 -19.36 -6.93 2.80
N LEU A 10 -20.27 -7.90 2.93
CA LEU A 10 -20.68 -8.76 1.82
C LEU A 10 -21.52 -7.98 0.79
N PRO A 11 -21.55 -8.42 -0.49
CA PRO A 11 -22.45 -7.89 -1.51
C PRO A 11 -23.93 -8.08 -1.18
N TYR A 12 -24.23 -8.99 -0.26
CA TYR A 12 -25.59 -9.33 0.17
C TYR A 12 -25.76 -9.22 1.67
N THR A 13 -26.97 -8.80 2.08
CA THR A 13 -27.39 -8.71 3.48
C THR A 13 -28.72 -9.46 3.65
N VAL A 14 -29.21 -9.53 4.90
CA VAL A 14 -30.45 -10.22 5.21
C VAL A 14 -31.44 -9.30 5.90
N THR A 15 -32.74 -9.50 5.58
CA THR A 15 -33.84 -8.82 6.25
C THR A 15 -34.84 -9.84 6.79
N ARG A 16 -35.38 -9.59 7.98
CA ARG A 16 -36.41 -10.45 8.57
C ARG A 16 -37.71 -10.29 7.82
N ARG A 17 -38.35 -11.40 7.44
CA ARG A 17 -39.66 -11.39 6.84
C ARG A 17 -40.70 -10.99 7.88
N ASN A 18 -41.25 -9.78 7.83
CA ASN A 18 -42.40 -9.42 8.66
C ASN A 18 -43.60 -10.24 8.24
N SER A 19 -44.14 -11.04 9.17
CA SER A 19 -45.43 -11.65 9.01
C SER A 19 -46.49 -10.56 9.08
N CYS A 20 -47.19 -10.26 8.00
CA CYS A 20 -48.27 -9.29 7.80
C CYS A 20 -47.87 -8.01 7.06
N SER A 21 -48.09 -8.02 5.77
CA SER A 21 -49.02 -7.19 5.02
C SER A 21 -48.81 -7.39 3.52
N SER A 22 -49.83 -7.93 2.90
CA SER A 22 -50.03 -7.88 1.46
C SER A 22 -50.39 -6.44 1.07
N GLU A 23 -49.38 -5.68 0.61
CA GLU A 23 -49.63 -4.47 -0.16
C GLU A 23 -48.56 -4.41 -1.26
N ASP A 24 -49.02 -4.65 -2.49
CA ASP A 24 -48.31 -4.30 -3.71
C ASP A 24 -48.07 -2.80 -3.73
N PRO A 25 -46.85 -2.28 -3.92
CA PRO A 25 -46.66 -0.89 -4.25
C PRO A 25 -46.86 -0.72 -5.76
N SER A 26 -48.11 -0.53 -6.17
CA SER A 26 -48.45 0.04 -7.47
C SER A 26 -47.91 1.47 -7.54
N LEU A 27 -47.12 1.70 -8.59
CA LEU A 27 -46.67 2.97 -9.07
C LEU A 27 -47.75 4.10 -8.97
N ALA A 28 -47.50 5.07 -8.09
CA ALA A 28 -48.22 6.34 -8.13
C ALA A 28 -47.25 7.54 -8.14
N PRO A 29 -47.52 8.61 -8.88
CA PRO A 29 -46.53 9.62 -9.24
C PRO A 29 -46.35 10.67 -8.13
N LEU A 30 -45.17 10.71 -7.52
CA LEU A 30 -44.75 11.76 -6.57
C LEU A 30 -43.99 12.88 -7.30
N LEU A 31 -44.69 13.60 -8.19
CA LEU A 31 -44.13 14.81 -8.81
C LEU A 31 -45.07 16.04 -8.69
N SER A 32 -45.97 16.08 -7.69
CA SER A 32 -46.88 17.22 -7.58
C SER A 32 -47.21 17.74 -6.16
N GLN A 33 -46.40 17.43 -5.14
CA GLN A 33 -46.66 18.00 -3.80
C GLN A 33 -45.37 18.44 -3.10
N SER A 34 -44.79 19.57 -3.47
CA SER A 34 -43.97 20.41 -2.59
C SER A 34 -43.88 21.86 -3.07
N LEU A 35 -45.03 22.45 -3.42
CA LEU A 35 -45.15 23.89 -3.56
C LEU A 35 -46.43 24.28 -2.78
N ASN A 36 -46.30 24.58 -1.51
CA ASN A 36 -47.11 25.43 -0.64
C ASN A 36 -47.12 24.92 0.79
N SER A 37 -46.14 25.37 1.56
CA SER A 37 -46.33 25.56 2.99
C SER A 37 -45.36 26.62 3.51
N SER A 38 -45.91 27.80 3.70
CA SER A 38 -45.30 28.90 4.48
C SER A 38 -45.23 28.51 5.95
N PRO A 39 -44.17 28.87 6.70
CA PRO A 39 -44.11 28.57 8.12
C PRO A 39 -44.92 29.58 8.92
N SER A 40 -45.92 29.07 9.68
CA SER A 40 -46.64 29.84 10.69
C SER A 40 -45.70 30.12 11.87
N ARG A 41 -45.62 31.39 12.26
CA ARG A 41 -45.00 31.89 13.49
C ARG A 41 -45.63 31.25 14.74
N GLY A 42 -44.88 30.47 15.48
CA GLY A 42 -45.15 30.12 16.87
C GLY A 42 -44.23 30.91 17.80
N LYS A 43 -44.82 31.83 18.54
CA LYS A 43 -44.18 32.47 19.72
C LYS A 43 -44.08 31.45 20.87
N GLY A 44 -42.93 31.28 21.46
CA GLY A 44 -42.69 30.54 22.69
C GLY A 44 -41.59 31.23 23.49
N GLU A 45 -41.92 31.60 24.68
CA GLU A 45 -41.24 32.48 25.62
C GLU A 45 -39.88 31.93 26.11
N PHE A 46 -39.03 32.90 26.42
CA PHE A 46 -37.79 32.74 27.20
C PHE A 46 -38.11 32.45 28.66
N ASP A 47 -37.53 31.44 29.25
CA ASP A 47 -37.31 31.39 30.71
C ASP A 47 -35.81 31.15 30.97
N SER A 48 -35.26 32.13 31.65
CA SER A 48 -33.95 32.17 32.25
C SER A 48 -33.99 31.58 33.64
N GLU A 49 -33.25 30.54 33.93
CA GLU A 49 -32.86 30.24 35.30
C GLU A 49 -31.36 29.95 35.44
N THR A 50 -30.76 30.88 36.15
CA THR A 50 -29.45 30.78 36.81
C THR A 50 -29.48 29.74 37.92
N LEU A 51 -28.47 28.88 38.01
CA LEU A 51 -28.10 28.28 39.31
C LEU A 51 -26.56 28.04 39.38
N ASN A 52 -26.07 28.62 40.47
CA ASN A 52 -24.72 28.57 41.03
C ASN A 52 -24.29 27.16 41.53
N GLY A 53 -23.01 26.85 41.36
CA GLY A 53 -22.06 26.66 42.43
C GLY A 53 -21.94 25.32 43.17
N ASN A 54 -20.66 24.99 43.36
CA ASN A 54 -20.02 24.05 44.31
C ASN A 54 -19.75 22.66 43.71
N GLY A 55 -18.55 22.26 43.36
CA GLY A 55 -17.39 22.13 44.27
C GLY A 55 -17.41 20.74 44.94
N LEU A 56 -16.59 19.84 44.40
CA LEU A 56 -15.95 18.76 45.20
C LEU A 56 -14.99 17.97 44.26
N THR A 57 -13.71 18.16 44.51
CA THR A 57 -12.63 17.26 44.13
C THR A 57 -12.65 15.99 44.94
N PRO A 58 -12.23 14.85 44.44
CA PRO A 58 -11.39 13.98 45.25
C PRO A 58 -10.05 13.69 44.53
N ASP A 59 -8.98 13.96 45.29
CA ASP A 59 -7.66 13.40 45.16
C ASP A 59 -7.70 11.88 45.03
N VAL A 60 -7.01 11.36 44.02
CA VAL A 60 -6.43 10.01 44.07
C VAL A 60 -5.03 10.07 43.47
N THR A 61 -4.06 10.24 44.35
CA THR A 61 -2.69 9.79 44.16
C THR A 61 -2.66 8.27 44.26
N THR A 62 -1.93 7.62 43.38
CA THR A 62 -0.93 6.55 43.58
C THR A 62 -0.86 5.52 42.48
N ASP A 63 0.39 5.28 42.10
CA ASP A 63 1.00 4.07 41.54
C ASP A 63 0.63 3.56 40.14
N HIS A 64 1.45 4.02 39.16
CA HIS A 64 1.77 3.24 37.98
C HIS A 64 3.27 2.99 37.85
N LYS A 65 3.71 1.86 38.40
CA LYS A 65 4.94 1.13 37.99
C LYS A 65 4.61 -0.35 38.00
N ARG A 66 4.52 -0.96 36.80
CA ARG A 66 4.81 -2.38 36.49
C ARG A 66 4.62 -2.60 34.98
N ILE A 67 5.74 -2.59 34.20
CA ILE A 67 6.52 -3.76 33.77
C ILE A 67 5.69 -4.70 32.88
N PHE A 68 5.89 -4.56 31.55
CA PHE A 68 5.55 -5.60 30.57
C PHE A 68 6.75 -6.51 30.44
N THR A 69 6.68 -7.68 31.03
CA THR A 69 7.51 -8.84 30.68
C THR A 69 6.65 -9.81 29.88
N SER A 70 7.22 -10.23 28.75
CA SER A 70 6.75 -11.36 27.96
C SER A 70 6.69 -12.60 28.84
N ASP A 71 5.53 -13.23 28.88
CA ASP A 71 5.25 -14.65 29.04
C ASP A 71 3.84 -14.82 29.64
N SER A 72 2.90 -15.27 28.84
CA SER A 72 1.62 -15.75 29.33
C SER A 72 1.37 -17.16 28.80
N PRO A 73 1.13 -18.12 29.70
CA PRO A 73 0.93 -19.50 29.34
C PRO A 73 -0.52 -19.77 28.86
N LEU A 74 -0.59 -20.68 27.90
CA LEU A 74 -1.79 -21.35 27.44
C LEU A 74 -2.65 -21.88 28.61
N LEU A 75 -3.85 -21.34 28.77
CA LEU A 75 -4.86 -21.89 29.68
C LEU A 75 -5.50 -23.13 29.04
N ALA A 76 -5.16 -24.27 29.59
CA ALA A 76 -5.83 -25.54 29.34
C ALA A 76 -7.31 -25.47 29.76
N ARG A 77 -8.21 -25.73 28.83
CA ARG A 77 -9.62 -26.00 29.14
C ARG A 77 -9.74 -27.32 29.87
N LYS A 78 -10.19 -27.26 31.11
CA LYS A 78 -10.65 -28.44 31.88
C LYS A 78 -11.93 -28.97 31.24
N GLY A 79 -11.96 -30.27 31.00
CA GLY A 79 -13.12 -31.02 30.58
C GLY A 79 -14.25 -30.94 31.61
N VAL A 80 -15.45 -30.85 31.09
CA VAL A 80 -16.70 -31.05 31.85
C VAL A 80 -17.26 -32.40 31.40
N ASP A 81 -17.56 -33.23 32.41
CA ASP A 81 -18.05 -34.59 32.29
C ASP A 81 -19.33 -34.74 31.47
N ASP A 82 -19.31 -35.70 30.58
CA ASP A 82 -20.47 -36.31 29.97
C ASP A 82 -21.18 -37.22 31.00
N SER A 83 -22.37 -36.85 31.40
CA SER A 83 -23.37 -37.83 31.82
C SER A 83 -24.79 -37.29 31.88
N PHE A 84 -25.52 -37.35 30.77
CA PHE A 84 -27.00 -37.47 30.84
C PHE A 84 -27.49 -38.26 29.60
N THR A 85 -28.01 -39.47 29.89
CA THR A 85 -28.71 -40.32 28.97
C THR A 85 -30.11 -39.79 28.67
N PRO A 86 -30.62 -39.93 27.41
CA PRO A 86 -31.96 -39.51 27.06
C PRO A 86 -33.01 -40.59 27.32
N LYS A 87 -34.13 -40.13 27.83
CA LYS A 87 -35.37 -40.95 27.83
C LYS A 87 -36.40 -40.41 26.83
N SER A 88 -36.95 -41.34 26.10
CA SER A 88 -38.27 -41.45 25.48
C SER A 88 -38.61 -40.71 24.18
N GLN A 89 -38.88 -41.56 23.25
CA GLN A 89 -39.60 -41.47 22.00
C GLN A 89 -40.88 -40.62 22.07
N SER A 90 -41.04 -39.70 21.12
CA SER A 90 -42.34 -39.33 20.58
C SER A 90 -42.22 -39.20 19.05
N ASN A 91 -43.08 -39.98 18.36
CA ASN A 91 -43.30 -39.95 16.92
C ASN A 91 -43.72 -38.52 16.50
N GLY A 92 -42.84 -37.81 15.75
CA GLY A 92 -43.16 -36.58 15.09
C GLY A 92 -42.78 -36.66 13.62
N GLN A 93 -43.74 -36.44 12.76
CA GLN A 93 -43.57 -36.29 11.30
C GLN A 93 -42.43 -35.31 10.95
N PRO A 94 -41.75 -35.46 9.80
CA PRO A 94 -40.71 -34.54 9.39
C PRO A 94 -41.30 -33.14 9.25
N PRO A 95 -40.60 -32.09 9.73
CA PRO A 95 -41.09 -30.70 9.64
C PRO A 95 -41.24 -30.35 8.15
N THR A 96 -42.45 -29.94 7.77
CA THR A 96 -42.70 -29.24 6.52
C THR A 96 -41.73 -28.09 6.40
N LYS A 97 -40.99 -28.01 5.28
CA LYS A 97 -40.09 -26.91 4.94
C LYS A 97 -40.88 -25.59 5.06
N GLY A 98 -40.86 -24.96 6.25
CA GLY A 98 -41.35 -23.60 6.43
C GLY A 98 -40.57 -22.68 5.51
N LYS A 99 -41.24 -21.71 4.87
CA LYS A 99 -40.58 -20.69 4.07
C LYS A 99 -39.51 -20.04 4.94
N PRO A 100 -38.28 -19.82 4.45
CA PRO A 100 -37.21 -19.23 5.24
C PRO A 100 -37.65 -17.88 5.87
N GLN A 101 -37.38 -17.70 7.14
CA GLN A 101 -37.79 -16.51 7.92
C GLN A 101 -37.02 -15.25 7.48
N TRP A 102 -35.94 -15.40 6.69
CA TRP A 102 -35.03 -14.34 6.24
C TRP A 102 -35.00 -14.26 4.70
N ASN A 103 -35.00 -13.00 4.20
CA ASN A 103 -34.78 -12.71 2.78
C ASN A 103 -33.36 -12.19 2.60
N VAL A 104 -32.67 -12.70 1.58
CA VAL A 104 -31.38 -12.16 1.14
C VAL A 104 -31.66 -11.03 0.15
N ILE A 105 -31.06 -9.86 0.36
CA ILE A 105 -31.18 -8.69 -0.49
C ILE A 105 -29.77 -8.13 -0.78
N PRO A 106 -29.57 -7.39 -1.89
CA PRO A 106 -28.32 -6.67 -2.11
C PRO A 106 -28.00 -5.71 -0.94
N ALA A 107 -26.73 -5.64 -0.54
CA ALA A 107 -26.29 -4.78 0.53
C ALA A 107 -26.14 -3.32 0.04
N THR A 108 -26.54 -2.35 0.84
CA THR A 108 -26.41 -0.92 0.52
C THR A 108 -25.09 -0.29 0.97
N LYS A 109 -24.32 -1.02 1.82
CA LYS A 109 -23.05 -0.53 2.38
C LYS A 109 -21.80 -1.13 1.72
N VAL A 110 -21.95 -1.92 0.69
CA VAL A 110 -20.85 -2.54 -0.04
C VAL A 110 -20.03 -1.49 -0.80
N ASN A 111 -18.78 -1.80 -1.09
CA ASN A 111 -17.99 -1.03 -2.04
C ASN A 111 -18.44 -1.40 -3.47
N ASP A 112 -19.34 -0.58 -4.05
CA ASP A 112 -19.94 -0.81 -5.39
C ASP A 112 -18.88 -0.97 -6.48
N GLY A 113 -17.77 -0.22 -6.38
CA GLY A 113 -16.66 -0.30 -7.33
C GLY A 113 -15.98 -1.67 -7.28
N LEU A 114 -15.72 -2.19 -6.08
CA LEU A 114 -15.13 -3.51 -5.88
C LEU A 114 -16.08 -4.62 -6.34
N GLU A 115 -17.35 -4.58 -5.92
CA GLU A 115 -18.34 -5.58 -6.32
C GLU A 115 -18.49 -5.64 -7.84
N SER A 116 -18.64 -4.47 -8.47
CA SER A 116 -18.76 -4.34 -9.91
C SER A 116 -17.53 -4.89 -10.64
N ALA A 117 -16.32 -4.61 -10.14
CA ALA A 117 -15.07 -5.07 -10.74
C ALA A 117 -14.91 -6.60 -10.66
N ILE A 118 -15.18 -7.18 -9.50
CA ILE A 118 -15.10 -8.65 -9.31
C ILE A 118 -16.14 -9.35 -10.19
N ARG A 119 -17.39 -8.85 -10.25
CA ARG A 119 -18.45 -9.41 -11.09
C ARG A 119 -18.09 -9.31 -12.58
N SER A 120 -17.61 -8.16 -13.04
CA SER A 120 -17.18 -7.95 -14.42
C SER A 120 -16.06 -8.92 -14.82
N ALA A 121 -15.07 -9.11 -13.94
CA ALA A 121 -13.97 -10.03 -14.18
C ALA A 121 -14.43 -11.51 -14.18
N ALA A 122 -15.41 -11.87 -13.36
CA ALA A 122 -16.03 -13.19 -13.37
C ALA A 122 -16.83 -13.43 -14.67
N ASP A 123 -17.64 -12.46 -15.09
CA ASP A 123 -18.40 -12.50 -16.35
C ASP A 123 -17.45 -12.62 -17.57
N ALA A 124 -16.28 -11.99 -17.51
CA ALA A 124 -15.24 -12.08 -18.54
C ALA A 124 -14.40 -13.38 -18.48
N GLY A 125 -14.61 -14.25 -17.51
CA GLY A 125 -13.90 -15.53 -17.34
C GLY A 125 -12.50 -15.40 -16.72
N HIS A 126 -12.14 -14.25 -16.17
CA HIS A 126 -10.86 -14.05 -15.47
C HIS A 126 -10.86 -14.60 -14.04
N LEU A 127 -12.05 -14.75 -13.42
CA LEU A 127 -12.25 -15.31 -12.10
C LEU A 127 -13.24 -16.50 -12.20
N ASN A 128 -12.75 -17.73 -11.96
CA ASN A 128 -13.59 -18.93 -12.16
C ASN A 128 -14.27 -19.43 -10.88
N ASP A 129 -13.67 -19.19 -9.71
CA ASP A 129 -14.18 -19.68 -8.43
C ASP A 129 -13.89 -18.61 -7.37
N THR A 130 -14.89 -17.79 -7.10
CA THR A 130 -14.76 -16.64 -6.19
C THR A 130 -15.69 -16.81 -5.00
N MET A 131 -15.15 -16.59 -3.80
CA MET A 131 -15.88 -16.65 -2.54
C MET A 131 -15.70 -15.33 -1.78
N TRP A 132 -16.81 -14.64 -1.52
CA TRP A 132 -16.80 -13.43 -0.72
C TRP A 132 -16.73 -13.75 0.77
N VAL A 133 -15.94 -12.97 1.53
CA VAL A 133 -15.86 -13.05 2.99
C VAL A 133 -16.11 -11.66 3.57
N GLY A 134 -17.11 -11.53 4.44
CA GLY A 134 -17.48 -10.22 5.00
C GLY A 134 -18.59 -10.28 6.02
N THR A 135 -18.89 -9.16 6.64
CA THR A 135 -20.03 -9.02 7.57
C THR A 135 -21.33 -8.74 6.81
N LEU A 136 -22.45 -9.00 7.44
CA LEU A 136 -23.79 -8.67 6.89
C LEU A 136 -24.10 -7.16 6.93
N GLY A 137 -23.28 -6.36 7.63
CA GLY A 137 -23.52 -4.93 7.83
C GLY A 137 -24.71 -4.57 8.73
N THR A 138 -25.27 -5.55 9.43
CA THR A 138 -26.39 -5.45 10.39
C THR A 138 -26.01 -6.12 11.70
N HIS A 139 -26.68 -5.73 12.78
CA HIS A 139 -26.52 -6.35 14.10
C HIS A 139 -26.98 -7.80 14.08
N THR A 140 -26.19 -8.69 14.68
CA THR A 140 -26.41 -10.15 14.60
C THR A 140 -26.52 -10.83 15.97
N ASP A 141 -26.27 -10.13 17.09
CA ASP A 141 -26.30 -10.74 18.44
C ASP A 141 -27.69 -11.26 18.82
N THR A 142 -28.74 -10.65 18.27
CA THR A 142 -30.14 -11.07 18.52
C THR A 142 -30.60 -12.24 17.64
N MET A 143 -29.75 -12.73 16.69
CA MET A 143 -30.08 -13.86 15.84
C MET A 143 -29.86 -15.17 16.58
N GLU A 144 -30.81 -16.11 16.45
CA GLU A 144 -30.66 -17.47 16.96
C GLU A 144 -29.59 -18.23 16.15
N ASP A 145 -28.90 -19.18 16.78
CA ASP A 145 -27.85 -19.97 16.12
C ASP A 145 -28.37 -20.77 14.92
N CYS A 146 -29.61 -21.23 14.98
CA CYS A 146 -30.27 -21.92 13.85
C CYS A 146 -30.46 -20.96 12.66
N ASP A 147 -30.80 -19.69 12.90
CA ASP A 147 -30.92 -18.66 11.85
C ASP A 147 -29.56 -18.33 11.27
N ARG A 148 -28.52 -18.14 12.10
CA ARG A 148 -27.14 -17.90 11.65
C ARG A 148 -26.65 -19.04 10.76
N MET A 149 -26.88 -20.30 11.14
CA MET A 149 -26.52 -21.46 10.33
C MET A 149 -27.28 -21.51 9.00
N ALA A 150 -28.59 -21.23 9.00
CA ALA A 150 -29.40 -21.21 7.78
C ALA A 150 -28.97 -20.10 6.83
N ILE A 151 -28.68 -18.89 7.35
CA ILE A 151 -28.16 -17.75 6.59
C ILE A 151 -26.79 -18.08 6.00
N LYS A 152 -25.87 -18.63 6.81
CA LYS A 152 -24.52 -19.04 6.38
C LYS A 152 -24.59 -20.03 5.21
N GLN A 153 -25.42 -21.07 5.36
CA GLN A 153 -25.56 -22.10 4.32
C GLN A 153 -26.13 -21.51 3.03
N ARG A 154 -27.20 -20.72 3.13
CA ARG A 154 -27.85 -20.12 1.97
C ARG A 154 -26.95 -19.12 1.23
N LEU A 155 -26.24 -18.24 1.94
CA LEU A 155 -25.31 -17.27 1.35
C LEU A 155 -24.14 -17.98 0.67
N LYS A 156 -23.65 -19.08 1.24
CA LYS A 156 -22.60 -19.89 0.65
C LYS A 156 -23.06 -20.56 -0.64
N ASP A 157 -24.23 -21.24 -0.61
CA ASP A 157 -24.69 -22.10 -1.71
C ASP A 157 -25.28 -21.30 -2.88
N GLU A 158 -26.04 -20.22 -2.59
CA GLU A 158 -26.73 -19.45 -3.62
C GLU A 158 -25.93 -18.23 -4.10
N TYR A 159 -25.04 -17.67 -3.24
CA TYR A 159 -24.39 -16.36 -3.48
C TYR A 159 -22.86 -16.40 -3.39
N GLY A 160 -22.24 -17.57 -3.17
CA GLY A 160 -20.78 -17.66 -3.05
C GLY A 160 -20.21 -16.74 -1.95
N SER A 161 -20.93 -16.56 -0.83
CA SER A 161 -20.62 -15.60 0.21
C SER A 161 -20.54 -16.24 1.58
N LEU A 162 -19.51 -15.92 2.34
CA LEU A 162 -19.23 -16.43 3.67
C LEU A 162 -19.41 -15.31 4.71
N PRO A 163 -20.50 -15.28 5.48
CA PRO A 163 -20.73 -14.24 6.48
C PRO A 163 -19.88 -14.48 7.72
N VAL A 164 -19.10 -13.44 8.11
CA VAL A 164 -18.38 -13.40 9.38
C VAL A 164 -19.32 -12.80 10.43
N PHE A 165 -19.63 -13.57 11.46
CA PHE A 165 -20.44 -13.12 12.59
C PHE A 165 -19.52 -12.60 13.72
N VAL A 166 -19.61 -11.33 14.00
CA VAL A 166 -18.86 -10.64 15.06
C VAL A 166 -19.89 -10.08 16.05
N CYS A 167 -19.58 -9.99 17.33
CA CYS A 167 -20.49 -9.37 18.29
C CYS A 167 -20.75 -7.90 17.93
N ASP A 168 -21.97 -7.43 18.13
CA ASP A 168 -22.41 -6.10 17.73
C ASP A 168 -21.53 -4.99 18.32
N ARG A 169 -21.06 -5.17 19.56
CA ARG A 169 -20.14 -4.24 20.22
C ARG A 169 -18.81 -4.09 19.51
N ASP A 170 -18.19 -5.21 19.09
CA ASP A 170 -16.90 -5.17 18.38
C ASP A 170 -17.08 -4.60 16.97
N PHE A 171 -18.20 -4.93 16.31
CA PHE A 171 -18.54 -4.37 15.00
C PHE A 171 -18.73 -2.85 15.03
N ASP A 172 -19.56 -2.33 15.96
CA ASP A 172 -19.79 -0.90 16.10
C ASP A 172 -18.54 -0.14 16.55
N GLY A 173 -17.77 -0.73 17.48
CA GLY A 173 -16.50 -0.18 17.94
C GLY A 173 -15.48 -0.09 16.81
N HIS A 174 -15.34 -1.13 16.00
CA HIS A 174 -14.50 -1.15 14.79
C HIS A 174 -14.93 -0.09 13.77
N CYS A 175 -16.23 -0.05 13.42
CA CYS A 175 -16.75 0.93 12.47
C CYS A 175 -16.50 2.37 12.95
N THR A 176 -16.65 2.61 14.24
CA THR A 176 -16.40 3.92 14.84
C THR A 176 -14.91 4.26 14.80
N HIS A 177 -14.01 3.32 15.18
CA HIS A 177 -12.55 3.51 15.08
C HIS A 177 -12.13 3.86 13.65
N CYS A 178 -12.61 3.10 12.68
CA CYS A 178 -12.31 3.34 11.26
C CYS A 178 -12.75 4.73 10.80
N LYS A 179 -13.97 5.17 11.18
CA LYS A 179 -14.52 6.46 10.73
C LYS A 179 -13.92 7.68 11.46
N THR A 180 -13.55 7.52 12.74
CA THR A 180 -13.11 8.67 13.55
C THR A 180 -11.59 8.80 13.63
N ILE A 181 -10.84 7.73 13.41
CA ILE A 181 -9.37 7.71 13.51
C ILE A 181 -8.73 7.43 12.15
N LEU A 182 -8.99 6.26 11.54
CA LEU A 182 -8.28 5.87 10.32
C LEU A 182 -8.68 6.73 9.11
N TRP A 183 -9.98 6.87 8.84
CA TRP A 183 -10.48 7.64 7.70
C TRP A 183 -9.96 9.08 7.67
N PRO A 184 -10.03 9.88 8.76
CA PRO A 184 -9.48 11.23 8.76
C PRO A 184 -7.98 11.25 8.46
N ILE A 185 -7.18 10.42 9.11
CA ILE A 185 -5.72 10.41 8.93
C ILE A 185 -5.34 10.00 7.51
N PHE A 186 -5.99 8.99 6.93
CA PHE A 186 -5.75 8.61 5.53
C PHE A 186 -6.09 9.73 4.54
N HIS A 187 -6.94 10.69 4.94
CA HIS A 187 -7.31 11.86 4.15
C HIS A 187 -6.69 13.17 4.67
N TYR A 188 -5.55 13.09 5.38
CA TYR A 188 -4.80 14.23 5.90
C TYR A 188 -5.57 15.15 6.87
N GLN A 189 -6.55 14.60 7.57
CA GLN A 189 -7.29 15.28 8.61
C GLN A 189 -6.82 14.77 9.96
N ILE A 190 -5.91 15.51 10.60
CA ILE A 190 -5.37 15.12 11.90
C ILE A 190 -6.36 15.51 12.98
N PRO A 191 -6.89 14.55 13.79
CA PRO A 191 -7.78 14.87 14.90
C PRO A 191 -7.02 15.63 15.99
N ASP A 192 -7.36 16.89 16.20
CA ASP A 192 -6.74 17.76 17.22
C ASP A 192 -7.57 17.83 18.51
N SER A 193 -8.09 16.71 18.97
CA SER A 193 -8.89 16.64 20.19
C SER A 193 -8.29 15.64 21.18
N PRO A 194 -8.03 16.04 22.46
CA PRO A 194 -7.58 15.10 23.50
C PRO A 194 -8.51 13.90 23.70
N ARG A 195 -9.82 14.07 23.42
CA ARG A 195 -10.80 12.99 23.47
C ARG A 195 -10.61 11.94 22.39
N SER A 196 -10.11 12.34 21.23
CA SER A 196 -9.82 11.43 20.11
C SER A 196 -8.75 10.42 20.48
N LYS A 197 -7.69 10.83 21.19
CA LYS A 197 -6.61 9.93 21.59
C LYS A 197 -7.03 8.91 22.65
N ALA A 198 -7.79 9.33 23.66
CA ALA A 198 -8.34 8.40 24.65
C ALA A 198 -9.31 7.40 24.00
N PHE A 199 -10.06 7.83 22.98
CA PHE A 199 -10.92 6.96 22.20
C PHE A 199 -10.14 5.98 21.34
N GLU A 200 -9.03 6.43 20.73
CA GLU A 200 -8.13 5.57 19.93
C GLU A 200 -7.63 4.40 20.78
N ASP A 201 -7.11 4.67 21.97
CA ASP A 201 -6.59 3.64 22.87
C ASP A 201 -7.66 2.62 23.28
N CYS A 202 -8.89 3.07 23.54
CA CYS A 202 -10.01 2.19 23.91
C CYS A 202 -10.60 1.42 22.73
N SER A 203 -10.62 2.02 21.53
CA SER A 203 -11.28 1.45 20.34
C SER A 203 -10.40 0.51 19.54
N TRP A 204 -9.09 0.56 19.75
CA TRP A 204 -8.13 -0.31 19.06
C TRP A 204 -8.42 -1.80 19.27
N ALA A 205 -8.84 -2.20 20.46
CA ALA A 205 -9.20 -3.59 20.75
C ALA A 205 -10.31 -4.12 19.83
N TYR A 206 -11.31 -3.30 19.50
CA TYR A 206 -12.39 -3.69 18.59
C TYR A 206 -11.90 -3.88 17.16
N TYR A 207 -10.93 -3.05 16.74
CA TYR A 207 -10.30 -3.19 15.44
C TYR A 207 -9.53 -4.51 15.34
N VAL A 208 -8.76 -4.85 16.37
CA VAL A 208 -8.01 -6.11 16.45
C VAL A 208 -8.96 -7.32 16.48
N ASN A 209 -10.01 -7.28 17.31
CA ASN A 209 -10.96 -8.39 17.44
C ASN A 209 -11.68 -8.72 16.14
N LEU A 210 -12.16 -7.70 15.41
CA LEU A 210 -12.82 -7.91 14.12
C LEU A 210 -11.84 -8.49 13.08
N ASN A 211 -10.61 -7.94 12.98
CA ASN A 211 -9.60 -8.47 12.07
C ASN A 211 -9.22 -9.92 12.41
N LEU A 212 -9.14 -10.26 13.70
CA LEU A 212 -8.88 -11.63 14.15
C LEU A 212 -10.01 -12.57 13.74
N ALA A 213 -11.26 -12.19 13.95
CA ALA A 213 -12.42 -12.99 13.53
C ALA A 213 -12.44 -13.27 12.02
N PHE A 214 -12.05 -12.29 11.19
CA PHE A 214 -11.88 -12.48 9.75
C PHE A 214 -10.76 -13.48 9.46
N ALA A 215 -9.60 -13.32 10.09
CA ALA A 215 -8.45 -14.18 9.85
C ALA A 215 -8.73 -15.64 10.25
N GLU A 216 -9.31 -15.87 11.42
CA GLU A 216 -9.72 -17.19 11.90
C GLU A 216 -10.74 -17.84 10.94
N TYR A 217 -11.76 -17.09 10.56
CA TYR A 217 -12.81 -17.59 9.68
C TYR A 217 -12.29 -17.94 8.27
N ILE A 218 -11.40 -17.14 7.71
CA ILE A 218 -10.75 -17.44 6.42
C ILE A 218 -9.85 -18.66 6.58
N ALA A 219 -9.05 -18.75 7.63
CA ALA A 219 -8.14 -19.87 7.86
C ALA A 219 -8.87 -21.21 7.99
N GLU A 220 -10.09 -21.22 8.56
CA GLU A 220 -10.94 -22.42 8.65
C GLU A 220 -11.46 -22.92 7.28
N HIS A 221 -11.61 -22.01 6.29
CA HIS A 221 -12.27 -22.30 5.03
C HIS A 221 -11.32 -22.40 3.83
N CYS A 222 -10.13 -21.80 3.91
CA CYS A 222 -9.14 -21.80 2.84
C CYS A 222 -8.25 -23.04 2.86
N LYS A 223 -7.74 -23.40 1.68
CA LYS A 223 -6.71 -24.42 1.46
C LYS A 223 -5.39 -23.74 1.11
N ARG A 224 -4.27 -24.47 1.24
CA ARG A 224 -2.91 -23.94 0.95
C ARG A 224 -2.76 -23.36 -0.47
N ASP A 225 -3.47 -23.94 -1.45
CA ASP A 225 -3.36 -23.48 -2.85
C ASP A 225 -4.36 -22.38 -3.22
N ASP A 226 -5.21 -21.95 -2.28
CA ASP A 226 -6.17 -20.89 -2.50
C ASP A 226 -5.48 -19.51 -2.40
N LEU A 227 -6.16 -18.49 -2.92
CA LEU A 227 -5.72 -17.11 -2.90
C LEU A 227 -6.68 -16.30 -2.04
N VAL A 228 -6.13 -15.49 -1.13
CA VAL A 228 -6.91 -14.55 -0.32
C VAL A 228 -6.57 -13.13 -0.74
N TRP A 229 -7.58 -12.38 -1.17
CA TRP A 229 -7.45 -10.98 -1.55
C TRP A 229 -8.19 -10.11 -0.54
N VAL A 230 -7.43 -9.43 0.31
CA VAL A 230 -7.94 -8.59 1.40
C VAL A 230 -8.05 -7.14 0.93
N HIS A 231 -9.18 -6.50 1.24
CA HIS A 231 -9.47 -5.15 0.76
C HIS A 231 -9.64 -4.14 1.88
N ASP A 232 -9.02 -2.99 1.66
CA ASP A 232 -9.23 -1.72 2.31
C ASP A 232 -8.76 -1.61 3.76
N TYR A 233 -8.72 -0.37 4.28
CA TYR A 233 -8.17 0.01 5.58
C TYR A 233 -8.91 -0.61 6.79
N HIS A 234 -10.05 -1.23 6.57
CA HIS A 234 -10.78 -1.95 7.61
C HIS A 234 -10.11 -3.25 8.07
N LEU A 235 -9.31 -3.87 7.21
CA LEU A 235 -8.78 -5.23 7.39
C LEU A 235 -7.23 -5.30 7.31
N MET A 236 -6.53 -4.24 7.71
CA MET A 236 -5.07 -4.13 7.56
C MET A 236 -4.28 -5.15 8.40
N LEU A 237 -4.85 -5.72 9.47
CA LEU A 237 -4.17 -6.72 10.30
C LEU A 237 -4.38 -8.16 9.79
N VAL A 238 -5.40 -8.39 8.97
CA VAL A 238 -5.76 -9.73 8.48
C VAL A 238 -4.59 -10.43 7.77
N PRO A 239 -3.81 -9.78 6.88
CA PRO A 239 -2.72 -10.47 6.19
C PRO A 239 -1.69 -11.09 7.14
N ALA A 240 -1.23 -10.35 8.17
CA ALA A 240 -0.24 -10.88 9.12
C ALA A 240 -0.84 -11.95 10.05
N MET A 241 -2.11 -11.83 10.43
CA MET A 241 -2.80 -12.83 11.23
C MET A 241 -2.96 -14.14 10.45
N LEU A 242 -3.37 -14.05 9.17
CA LEU A 242 -3.47 -15.21 8.28
C LEU A 242 -2.11 -15.86 8.03
N ARG A 243 -1.06 -15.07 7.82
CA ARG A 243 0.31 -15.58 7.60
C ARG A 243 0.82 -16.40 8.78
N LYS A 244 0.43 -16.01 10.02
CA LYS A 244 0.77 -16.79 11.24
C LYS A 244 0.00 -18.11 11.32
N MET A 245 -1.27 -18.13 10.87
CA MET A 245 -2.12 -19.33 10.92
C MET A 245 -1.82 -20.29 9.77
N VAL A 246 -1.61 -19.75 8.57
CA VAL A 246 -1.36 -20.51 7.33
C VAL A 246 -0.16 -19.89 6.61
N PRO A 247 1.08 -20.32 6.94
CA PRO A 247 2.31 -19.71 6.45
C PRO A 247 2.49 -19.68 4.93
N ASP A 248 1.97 -20.68 4.20
CA ASP A 248 2.15 -20.81 2.75
C ASP A 248 0.98 -20.27 1.92
N LEU A 249 0.01 -19.60 2.56
CA LEU A 249 -1.15 -19.03 1.88
C LEU A 249 -0.74 -17.85 0.98
N ARG A 250 -1.33 -17.76 -0.22
CA ARG A 250 -1.14 -16.64 -1.14
C ARG A 250 -2.05 -15.49 -0.74
N ILE A 251 -1.46 -14.37 -0.33
CA ILE A 251 -2.20 -13.23 0.24
C ILE A 251 -1.90 -11.97 -0.55
N GLY A 252 -2.93 -11.41 -1.21
CA GLY A 252 -2.91 -10.06 -1.75
C GLY A 252 -3.65 -9.09 -0.84
N PHE A 253 -3.19 -7.87 -0.75
CA PHE A 253 -3.89 -6.76 -0.09
C PHE A 253 -4.06 -5.59 -1.05
N PHE A 254 -5.21 -4.92 -1.03
CA PHE A 254 -5.45 -3.73 -1.84
C PHE A 254 -6.08 -2.62 -1.03
N LEU A 255 -5.47 -1.42 -1.07
CA LEU A 255 -5.99 -0.23 -0.41
C LEU A 255 -6.76 0.64 -1.40
N HIS A 256 -8.06 0.84 -1.17
CA HIS A 256 -8.90 1.68 -2.03
C HIS A 256 -8.81 3.16 -1.72
N THR A 257 -8.44 3.52 -0.49
CA THR A 257 -8.26 4.92 -0.05
C THR A 257 -6.87 5.45 -0.38
N ALA A 258 -6.66 6.74 -0.18
CA ALA A 258 -5.33 7.33 -0.17
C ALA A 258 -4.45 6.70 0.92
N PHE A 259 -3.13 6.67 0.72
CA PHE A 259 -2.17 6.39 1.79
C PHE A 259 -1.39 7.67 2.10
N PRO A 260 -1.38 8.13 3.37
CA PRO A 260 -0.78 9.41 3.73
C PRO A 260 0.75 9.33 3.79
N SER A 261 1.39 10.51 3.77
CA SER A 261 2.83 10.63 4.01
C SER A 261 3.22 10.10 5.40
N SER A 262 4.50 9.77 5.57
CA SER A 262 5.02 9.22 6.82
C SER A 262 4.79 10.14 8.02
N GLU A 263 4.81 11.46 7.83
CA GLU A 263 4.60 12.47 8.88
C GLU A 263 3.16 12.41 9.41
N VAL A 264 2.19 12.26 8.50
CA VAL A 264 0.77 12.15 8.86
C VAL A 264 0.46 10.77 9.44
N PHE A 265 1.00 9.70 8.84
CA PHE A 265 0.79 8.34 9.33
C PHE A 265 1.33 8.12 10.75
N ARG A 266 2.39 8.81 11.13
CA ARG A 266 2.95 8.80 12.51
C ARG A 266 1.99 9.29 13.57
N CYS A 267 0.93 10.04 13.21
CA CYS A 267 -0.11 10.46 14.15
C CYS A 267 -0.96 9.29 14.65
N LEU A 268 -0.90 8.11 13.99
CA LEU A 268 -1.54 6.87 14.44
C LEU A 268 -0.70 6.21 15.53
N ALA A 269 -1.24 6.05 16.73
CA ALA A 269 -0.58 5.33 17.82
C ALA A 269 -0.26 3.88 17.42
N PRO A 270 -1.19 3.08 16.85
CA PRO A 270 -0.93 1.72 16.39
C PRO A 270 -0.31 1.65 14.98
N GLY A 271 0.36 2.70 14.51
CA GLY A 271 0.90 2.74 13.14
C GLY A 271 1.88 1.61 12.83
N LYS A 272 2.73 1.23 13.79
CA LYS A 272 3.68 0.09 13.62
C LYS A 272 2.96 -1.23 13.45
N GLU A 273 1.90 -1.45 14.22
CA GLU A 273 1.08 -2.66 14.19
C GLU A 273 0.32 -2.77 12.86
N LEU A 274 -0.22 -1.67 12.35
CA LEU A 274 -0.90 -1.62 11.06
C LEU A 274 0.05 -1.93 9.89
N LEU A 275 1.25 -1.34 9.88
CA LEU A 275 2.25 -1.62 8.86
C LEU A 275 2.69 -3.10 8.89
N ARG A 276 2.99 -3.65 10.11
CA ARG A 276 3.32 -5.07 10.26
C ARG A 276 2.15 -5.97 9.83
N GLY A 277 0.92 -5.51 10.02
CA GLY A 277 -0.29 -6.18 9.55
C GLY A 277 -0.29 -6.33 8.03
N LEU A 278 -0.05 -5.25 7.32
CA LEU A 278 0.03 -5.23 5.86
C LEU A 278 1.18 -6.07 5.31
N LEU A 279 2.34 -6.01 5.95
CA LEU A 279 3.52 -6.77 5.55
C LEU A 279 3.34 -8.30 5.69
N GLY A 280 2.19 -8.79 6.16
CA GLY A 280 1.76 -10.19 6.06
C GLY A 280 1.40 -10.63 4.64
N ALA A 281 1.09 -9.72 3.72
CA ALA A 281 0.76 -10.00 2.33
C ALA A 281 1.99 -10.37 1.49
N ASP A 282 1.77 -10.96 0.32
CA ASP A 282 2.79 -11.19 -0.71
C ASP A 282 2.85 -10.00 -1.69
N LEU A 283 1.68 -9.43 -2.01
CA LEU A 283 1.53 -8.25 -2.85
C LEU A 283 0.60 -7.24 -2.18
N ILE A 284 1.04 -5.99 -2.11
CA ILE A 284 0.24 -4.85 -1.64
C ILE A 284 0.00 -3.90 -2.81
N GLY A 285 -1.28 -3.66 -3.14
CA GLY A 285 -1.69 -2.79 -4.23
C GLY A 285 -2.23 -1.45 -3.74
N PHE A 286 -1.90 -0.40 -4.49
CA PHE A 286 -2.39 0.97 -4.30
C PHE A 286 -3.03 1.50 -5.59
N GLN A 287 -3.76 2.61 -5.49
CA GLN A 287 -4.42 3.23 -6.62
C GLN A 287 -3.45 4.00 -7.55
N ILE A 288 -2.43 4.65 -6.99
CA ILE A 288 -1.46 5.49 -7.70
C ILE A 288 -0.07 5.37 -7.11
N ASP A 289 0.96 5.75 -7.89
CA ASP A 289 2.37 5.65 -7.49
C ASP A 289 2.71 6.53 -6.28
N GLU A 290 2.06 7.68 -6.12
CA GLU A 290 2.25 8.52 -4.93
C GLU A 290 1.95 7.74 -3.64
N TYR A 291 0.86 6.94 -3.62
CA TYR A 291 0.47 6.18 -2.42
C TYR A 291 1.37 4.98 -2.16
N SER A 292 1.82 4.29 -3.20
CA SER A 292 2.81 3.23 -3.06
C SER A 292 4.14 3.77 -2.54
N GLY A 293 4.62 4.90 -3.08
CA GLY A 293 5.82 5.59 -2.60
C GLY A 293 5.70 6.09 -1.15
N HIS A 294 4.53 6.63 -0.75
CA HIS A 294 4.28 6.98 0.65
C HIS A 294 4.33 5.77 1.58
N PHE A 295 3.78 4.63 1.16
CA PHE A 295 3.82 3.39 1.94
C PHE A 295 5.25 2.87 2.11
N LEU A 296 6.02 2.80 1.04
CA LEU A 296 7.42 2.35 1.06
C LEU A 296 8.27 3.19 2.02
N ARG A 297 8.21 4.52 1.89
CA ARG A 297 8.90 5.46 2.78
C ARG A 297 8.43 5.36 4.24
N THR A 298 7.12 5.14 4.45
CA THR A 298 6.56 5.01 5.79
C THR A 298 7.05 3.73 6.47
N CYS A 299 7.12 2.61 5.75
CA CYS A 299 7.68 1.35 6.26
C CYS A 299 9.16 1.51 6.61
N SER A 300 9.97 2.10 5.72
CA SER A 300 11.38 2.35 5.96
C SER A 300 11.59 3.20 7.22
N ARG A 301 10.87 4.34 7.33
CA ARG A 301 11.03 5.29 8.45
C ARG A 301 10.50 4.80 9.79
N ILE A 302 9.39 4.05 9.81
CA ILE A 302 8.72 3.63 11.07
C ILE A 302 9.19 2.27 11.53
N LEU A 303 9.40 1.33 10.60
CA LEU A 303 9.81 -0.04 10.93
C LEU A 303 11.31 -0.27 10.78
N SER A 304 12.04 0.67 10.16
CA SER A 304 13.47 0.55 9.85
C SER A 304 13.75 -0.70 9.00
N VAL A 305 12.90 -0.94 8.01
CA VAL A 305 13.05 -2.01 7.02
C VAL A 305 13.53 -1.41 5.70
N GLU A 306 14.20 -2.20 4.90
CA GLU A 306 14.66 -1.78 3.59
C GLU A 306 13.49 -1.69 2.61
N ALA A 307 13.36 -0.53 1.96
CA ALA A 307 12.39 -0.29 0.89
C ALA A 307 13.14 -0.22 -0.45
N THR A 308 12.65 -0.96 -1.43
CA THR A 308 13.11 -0.97 -2.82
C THR A 308 11.98 -0.50 -3.72
N ASP A 309 12.26 -0.23 -5.00
CA ASP A 309 11.22 0.13 -5.98
C ASP A 309 10.20 -1.01 -6.18
N GLU A 310 10.60 -2.26 -5.93
CA GLU A 310 9.74 -3.43 -6.06
C GLU A 310 8.92 -3.73 -4.80
N GLY A 311 9.34 -3.24 -3.63
CA GLY A 311 8.65 -3.52 -2.38
C GLY A 311 9.49 -3.38 -1.12
N ILE A 312 9.08 -4.09 -0.07
CA ILE A 312 9.73 -4.09 1.25
C ILE A 312 10.48 -5.40 1.46
N GLN A 313 11.78 -5.29 1.65
CA GLN A 313 12.63 -6.43 1.97
C GLN A 313 12.51 -6.76 3.46
N LEU A 314 12.00 -7.94 3.76
CA LEU A 314 12.04 -8.55 5.08
C LEU A 314 13.17 -9.57 5.14
N ASN A 315 13.52 -10.04 6.34
CA ASN A 315 14.60 -11.01 6.53
C ASN A 315 14.40 -12.33 5.78
N ASP A 316 13.12 -12.71 5.56
CA ASP A 316 12.72 -14.01 5.00
C ASP A 316 12.05 -13.93 3.64
N ARG A 317 11.67 -12.73 3.20
CA ARG A 317 10.92 -12.55 1.94
C ARG A 317 10.87 -11.09 1.49
N LEU A 318 10.60 -10.89 0.20
CA LEU A 318 10.21 -9.59 -0.37
C LEU A 318 8.68 -9.48 -0.35
N VAL A 319 8.15 -8.39 0.22
CA VAL A 319 6.74 -8.01 0.11
C VAL A 319 6.61 -7.04 -1.06
N ASN A 320 6.06 -7.52 -2.17
CA ASN A 320 5.94 -6.70 -3.36
C ASN A 320 4.90 -5.60 -3.19
N VAL A 321 5.19 -4.43 -3.76
CA VAL A 321 4.29 -3.27 -3.77
C VAL A 321 4.06 -2.84 -5.21
N GLY A 322 2.81 -2.51 -5.55
CA GLY A 322 2.49 -2.12 -6.92
C GLY A 322 1.29 -1.17 -7.00
N THR A 323 1.16 -0.55 -8.18
CA THR A 323 0.09 0.41 -8.48
C THR A 323 -0.88 -0.19 -9.49
N PHE A 324 -2.16 -0.18 -9.13
CA PHE A 324 -3.24 -0.75 -9.93
C PHE A 324 -4.45 0.20 -9.85
N PRO A 325 -4.59 1.16 -10.77
CA PRO A 325 -5.73 2.08 -10.77
C PRO A 325 -7.03 1.34 -11.11
N ILE A 326 -8.01 1.39 -10.21
CA ILE A 326 -9.33 0.81 -10.45
C ILE A 326 -10.14 1.71 -11.40
N GLY A 327 -10.91 1.11 -12.30
CA GLY A 327 -11.83 1.81 -13.18
C GLY A 327 -13.26 1.28 -13.08
N ILE A 328 -14.08 1.67 -14.05
CA ILE A 328 -15.46 1.20 -14.17
C ILE A 328 -15.56 0.04 -15.17
N ASP A 329 -16.69 -0.67 -15.14
CA ASP A 329 -17.06 -1.68 -16.15
C ASP A 329 -17.89 -1.06 -17.27
N PRO A 330 -17.33 -0.88 -18.49
CA PRO A 330 -18.05 -0.34 -19.64
C PRO A 330 -19.34 -1.13 -19.98
N ALA A 331 -19.29 -2.45 -19.92
CA ALA A 331 -20.42 -3.31 -20.28
C ALA A 331 -21.58 -3.17 -19.27
N LEU A 332 -21.27 -2.98 -17.99
CA LEU A 332 -22.28 -2.70 -16.97
C LEU A 332 -22.94 -1.33 -17.21
N TRP A 333 -22.12 -0.31 -17.53
CA TRP A 333 -22.64 1.03 -17.82
C TRP A 333 -23.50 1.06 -19.10
N ASP A 334 -23.16 0.29 -20.13
CA ASP A 334 -24.02 0.09 -21.30
C ASP A 334 -25.36 -0.52 -20.93
N ARG A 335 -25.36 -1.52 -20.06
CA ARG A 335 -26.60 -2.13 -19.58
C ARG A 335 -27.44 -1.15 -18.75
N ARG A 336 -26.80 -0.34 -17.89
CA ARG A 336 -27.47 0.67 -17.06
C ARG A 336 -28.10 1.80 -17.87
N ARG A 337 -27.55 2.16 -19.05
CA ARG A 337 -28.04 3.24 -19.91
C ARG A 337 -29.19 2.84 -20.87
N LYS A 338 -29.39 1.55 -21.11
CA LYS A 338 -30.37 1.03 -22.09
C LYS A 338 -31.85 1.20 -21.74
N PRO A 339 -32.32 1.22 -20.48
CA PRO A 339 -33.74 1.30 -20.17
C PRO A 339 -34.41 2.52 -20.77
N SER A 340 -35.65 2.34 -21.27
CA SER A 340 -36.47 3.42 -21.89
C SER A 340 -36.73 4.62 -20.96
N ASP A 341 -36.82 4.33 -19.66
CA ASP A 341 -37.08 5.34 -18.62
C ASP A 341 -35.94 6.35 -18.48
N ILE A 342 -34.68 5.94 -18.76
CA ILE A 342 -33.54 6.86 -18.74
C ILE A 342 -33.68 7.91 -19.86
N ARG A 343 -34.07 7.49 -21.07
CA ARG A 343 -34.28 8.43 -22.18
C ARG A 343 -35.37 9.47 -21.86
N LEU A 344 -36.47 8.99 -21.24
CA LEU A 344 -37.53 9.91 -20.80
C LEU A 344 -37.04 10.92 -19.75
N LEU A 345 -36.21 10.46 -18.80
CA LEU A 345 -35.59 11.32 -17.77
C LEU A 345 -34.59 12.30 -18.39
N VAL A 346 -33.77 11.87 -19.34
CA VAL A 346 -32.84 12.73 -20.10
C VAL A 346 -33.64 13.86 -20.82
N ASP A 347 -34.73 13.51 -21.53
CA ASP A 347 -35.57 14.48 -22.21
C ASP A 347 -36.25 15.46 -21.24
N THR A 348 -36.72 14.94 -20.09
CA THR A 348 -37.37 15.76 -19.05
C THR A 348 -36.39 16.75 -18.42
N ILE A 349 -35.17 16.30 -18.06
CA ILE A 349 -34.13 17.17 -17.47
C ILE A 349 -33.66 18.18 -18.52
N SER A 350 -33.46 17.76 -19.78
CA SER A 350 -33.05 18.63 -20.88
C SER A 350 -34.10 19.71 -21.16
N ALA A 351 -35.37 19.38 -21.10
CA ALA A 351 -36.47 20.32 -21.24
C ALA A 351 -36.52 21.33 -20.09
N ARG A 352 -36.36 20.87 -18.85
CA ARG A 352 -36.35 21.72 -17.64
C ARG A 352 -35.24 22.76 -17.67
N TYR A 353 -34.03 22.36 -18.09
CA TYR A 353 -32.84 23.22 -18.12
C TYR A 353 -32.51 23.69 -19.56
N ARG A 354 -33.55 23.88 -20.40
CA ARG A 354 -33.39 24.34 -21.79
C ARG A 354 -32.67 25.68 -21.84
N GLY A 355 -31.59 25.76 -22.62
CA GLY A 355 -30.78 26.98 -22.76
C GLY A 355 -29.83 27.25 -21.60
N LYS A 356 -29.78 26.35 -20.57
CA LYS A 356 -28.84 26.46 -19.44
C LYS A 356 -27.69 25.47 -19.57
N ARG A 357 -26.52 25.85 -19.01
CA ARG A 357 -25.38 24.96 -18.81
C ARG A 357 -25.51 24.31 -17.45
N ILE A 358 -25.34 23.00 -17.39
CA ILE A 358 -25.45 22.20 -16.17
C ILE A 358 -24.05 21.81 -15.71
N ILE A 359 -23.66 22.30 -14.53
CA ILE A 359 -22.51 21.73 -13.76
C ILE A 359 -23.07 20.71 -12.80
N LEU A 360 -22.61 19.49 -12.87
CA LEU A 360 -22.97 18.42 -11.96
C LEU A 360 -21.85 18.19 -10.94
N SER A 361 -22.23 17.88 -9.73
CA SER A 361 -21.33 17.41 -8.69
C SER A 361 -22.01 16.39 -7.79
N HIS A 362 -21.27 15.35 -7.41
CA HIS A 362 -21.74 14.27 -6.56
C HIS A 362 -20.70 13.95 -5.49
N ASP A 363 -21.03 14.22 -4.24
CA ASP A 363 -20.08 14.05 -3.10
C ASP A 363 -20.75 13.43 -1.89
N LYS A 364 -19.92 12.90 -0.98
CA LYS A 364 -20.33 12.52 0.38
C LYS A 364 -20.38 13.77 1.27
N MET A 365 -21.32 13.81 2.22
CA MET A 365 -21.41 14.90 3.23
C MET A 365 -20.31 14.69 4.29
N ASP A 366 -19.07 14.91 3.89
CA ASP A 366 -17.91 14.91 4.76
C ASP A 366 -16.93 16.04 4.38
N SER A 367 -15.92 16.24 5.18
CA SER A 367 -14.89 17.26 4.96
C SER A 367 -13.93 16.90 3.82
N VAL A 368 -13.89 15.63 3.38
CA VAL A 368 -13.00 15.14 2.32
C VAL A 368 -13.52 15.51 0.92
N GLY A 369 -14.85 15.45 0.70
CA GLY A 369 -15.46 15.73 -0.60
C GLY A 369 -15.29 17.17 -1.11
N GLY A 370 -14.85 18.11 -0.26
CA GLY A 370 -14.56 19.48 -0.65
C GLY A 370 -15.78 20.31 -1.08
N ILE A 371 -16.98 19.97 -0.62
CA ILE A 371 -18.22 20.68 -0.97
C ILE A 371 -18.14 22.16 -0.61
N ARG A 372 -17.60 22.48 0.58
CA ARG A 372 -17.40 23.88 1.01
C ARG A 372 -16.54 24.66 0.01
N GLN A 373 -15.39 24.09 -0.38
CA GLN A 373 -14.46 24.71 -1.33
C GLN A 373 -15.11 24.91 -2.68
N LYS A 374 -15.88 23.94 -3.14
CA LYS A 374 -16.63 23.97 -4.40
C LYS A 374 -17.65 25.10 -4.42
N LEU A 375 -18.47 25.20 -3.40
CA LEU A 375 -19.50 26.24 -3.31
C LEU A 375 -18.89 27.65 -3.22
N LEU A 376 -17.79 27.81 -2.49
CA LEU A 376 -17.05 29.08 -2.44
C LEU A 376 -16.43 29.45 -3.80
N SER A 377 -15.90 28.46 -4.52
CA SER A 377 -15.37 28.65 -5.88
C SER A 377 -16.49 29.02 -6.87
N TYR A 378 -17.64 28.38 -6.75
CA TYR A 378 -18.80 28.69 -7.57
C TYR A 378 -19.38 30.09 -7.27
N GLU A 379 -19.46 30.48 -6.01
CA GLU A 379 -19.81 31.83 -5.60
C GLU A 379 -18.82 32.87 -6.16
N HIS A 380 -17.54 32.59 -6.10
CA HIS A 380 -16.50 33.45 -6.68
C HIS A 380 -16.65 33.57 -8.20
N PHE A 381 -16.94 32.45 -8.87
CA PHE A 381 -17.22 32.44 -10.30
C PHE A 381 -18.43 33.35 -10.67
N LEU A 382 -19.56 33.23 -9.97
CA LEU A 382 -20.74 34.04 -10.21
C LEU A 382 -20.51 35.55 -9.94
N ASN A 383 -19.68 35.89 -8.96
CA ASN A 383 -19.29 37.29 -8.69
C ASN A 383 -18.39 37.87 -9.77
N THR A 384 -17.50 37.07 -10.37
CA THR A 384 -16.53 37.51 -11.36
C THR A 384 -17.11 37.53 -12.77
N HIS A 385 -17.97 36.54 -13.09
CA HIS A 385 -18.58 36.30 -14.40
C HIS A 385 -20.09 36.42 -14.31
N ARG A 386 -20.57 37.65 -14.07
CA ARG A 386 -22.00 37.90 -13.88
C ARG A 386 -22.86 37.61 -15.12
N GLU A 387 -22.25 37.63 -16.31
CA GLU A 387 -22.88 37.25 -17.57
C GLU A 387 -23.44 35.84 -17.59
N TRP A 388 -22.81 34.91 -16.80
CA TRP A 388 -23.26 33.54 -16.69
C TRP A 388 -24.34 33.31 -15.63
N ALA A 389 -24.61 34.27 -14.75
CA ALA A 389 -25.45 34.05 -13.55
C ALA A 389 -26.86 33.49 -13.88
N ASN A 390 -27.40 33.85 -15.05
CA ASN A 390 -28.71 33.36 -15.48
C ASN A 390 -28.66 32.13 -16.40
N ASP A 391 -27.47 31.74 -16.90
CA ASP A 391 -27.32 30.71 -17.91
C ASP A 391 -26.68 29.42 -17.42
N ILE A 392 -26.33 29.37 -16.14
CA ILE A 392 -25.63 28.22 -15.49
C ILE A 392 -26.41 27.73 -14.27
N VAL A 393 -26.41 26.42 -14.06
CA VAL A 393 -26.97 25.77 -12.86
C VAL A 393 -25.94 24.78 -12.32
N LEU A 394 -25.55 24.92 -11.04
CA LEU A 394 -24.83 23.89 -10.32
C LEU A 394 -25.85 22.97 -9.64
N ILE A 395 -25.83 21.70 -10.01
CA ILE A 395 -26.58 20.63 -9.35
C ILE A 395 -25.63 19.88 -8.43
N GLN A 396 -25.74 20.11 -7.13
CA GLN A 396 -24.95 19.44 -6.10
C GLN A 396 -25.75 18.29 -5.51
N LEU A 397 -25.31 17.07 -5.80
CA LEU A 397 -25.82 15.86 -5.17
C LEU A 397 -24.99 15.55 -3.95
N VAL A 398 -25.63 15.19 -2.84
CA VAL A 398 -24.96 14.86 -1.60
C VAL A 398 -25.57 13.61 -1.00
N THR A 399 -24.74 12.58 -0.85
CA THR A 399 -25.09 11.37 -0.09
C THR A 399 -24.81 11.57 1.38
N SER A 400 -25.76 11.16 2.23
CA SER A 400 -25.62 11.31 3.68
C SER A 400 -24.70 10.24 4.25
N THR A 401 -23.67 10.70 4.95
CA THR A 401 -22.77 9.86 5.75
C THR A 401 -22.99 10.08 7.25
N THR A 402 -21.94 10.08 8.03
CA THR A 402 -22.00 10.42 9.45
C THR A 402 -22.39 11.89 9.64
N ARG A 403 -23.30 12.21 10.54
CA ARG A 403 -23.72 13.60 10.82
C ARG A 403 -22.53 14.46 11.25
N GLN A 404 -22.30 15.56 10.50
CA GLN A 404 -21.32 16.61 10.80
C GLN A 404 -22.06 17.97 10.88
N PRO A 405 -22.69 18.31 12.02
CA PRO A 405 -23.61 19.46 12.14
C PRO A 405 -22.96 20.79 11.74
N ASP A 406 -21.69 21.01 12.10
CA ASP A 406 -20.98 22.28 11.83
C ASP A 406 -20.68 22.45 10.33
N LEU A 407 -20.30 21.37 9.66
CA LEU A 407 -20.09 21.36 8.21
C LEU A 407 -21.42 21.54 7.48
N GLU A 408 -22.47 20.85 7.91
CA GLU A 408 -23.80 20.96 7.33
C GLU A 408 -24.35 22.38 7.45
N ALA A 409 -24.19 23.05 8.58
CA ALA A 409 -24.58 24.44 8.81
C ALA A 409 -23.79 25.37 7.87
N THR A 410 -22.48 25.22 7.80
CA THR A 410 -21.61 26.04 6.93
C THR A 410 -21.99 25.91 5.46
N ILE A 411 -22.22 24.67 4.98
CA ILE A 411 -22.63 24.41 3.58
C ILE A 411 -24.01 25.02 3.31
N SER A 412 -24.95 24.88 4.23
CA SER A 412 -26.31 25.44 4.11
C SER A 412 -26.28 26.97 4.03
N ASP A 413 -25.44 27.63 4.84
CA ASP A 413 -25.28 29.08 4.85
C ASP A 413 -24.71 29.57 3.50
N ILE A 414 -23.70 28.89 2.94
CA ILE A 414 -23.14 29.26 1.65
C ILE A 414 -24.16 29.05 0.53
N ALA A 415 -24.86 27.93 0.53
CA ALA A 415 -25.90 27.64 -0.46
C ALA A 415 -27.06 28.66 -0.44
N LEU A 416 -27.48 29.04 0.79
CA LEU A 416 -28.48 30.08 0.97
C LEU A 416 -27.98 31.44 0.45
N ARG A 417 -26.73 31.79 0.74
CA ARG A 417 -26.12 33.06 0.30
C ARG A 417 -26.07 33.16 -1.23
N ILE A 418 -25.62 32.09 -1.92
CA ILE A 418 -25.59 32.00 -3.38
C ILE A 418 -27.01 32.18 -3.95
N ASN A 419 -27.95 31.40 -3.46
CA ASN A 419 -29.32 31.47 -3.97
C ASN A 419 -29.97 32.84 -3.67
N SER A 420 -29.75 33.42 -2.49
CA SER A 420 -30.31 34.75 -2.17
C SER A 420 -29.77 35.86 -3.07
N ALA A 421 -28.52 35.73 -3.53
CA ALA A 421 -27.89 36.76 -4.37
C ALA A 421 -28.28 36.66 -5.85
N TYR A 422 -28.52 35.43 -6.36
CA TYR A 422 -28.63 35.20 -7.83
C TYR A 422 -29.91 34.50 -8.28
N THR A 423 -30.83 34.11 -7.38
CA THR A 423 -32.13 33.52 -7.79
C THR A 423 -33.07 34.58 -8.36
N THR A 424 -33.71 34.22 -9.46
CA THR A 424 -34.79 34.99 -10.07
C THR A 424 -36.08 34.16 -10.06
N LEU A 425 -37.21 34.74 -10.51
CA LEU A 425 -38.48 34.01 -10.61
C LEU A 425 -38.40 32.79 -11.55
N GLU A 426 -37.49 32.84 -12.54
CA GLU A 426 -37.38 31.82 -13.59
C GLU A 426 -36.12 30.94 -13.46
N HIS A 427 -35.18 31.32 -12.58
CA HIS A 427 -33.86 30.68 -12.49
C HIS A 427 -33.34 30.56 -11.06
N GLN A 428 -32.84 29.37 -10.72
CA GLN A 428 -32.11 29.07 -9.46
C GLN A 428 -30.69 28.56 -9.81
N PRO A 429 -29.65 29.31 -9.45
CA PRO A 429 -28.30 28.98 -9.87
C PRO A 429 -27.70 27.76 -9.16
N LEU A 430 -28.15 27.43 -7.93
CA LEU A 430 -27.70 26.30 -7.17
C LEU A 430 -28.88 25.42 -6.74
N VAL A 431 -28.89 24.18 -7.22
CA VAL A 431 -29.81 23.11 -6.80
C VAL A 431 -29.05 22.15 -5.90
N PHE A 432 -29.38 22.18 -4.60
CA PHE A 432 -28.73 21.34 -3.59
C PHE A 432 -29.67 20.19 -3.22
N LEU A 433 -29.26 18.93 -3.54
CA LEU A 433 -30.06 17.73 -3.30
C LEU A 433 -29.35 16.82 -2.30
N ARG A 434 -29.97 16.70 -1.12
CA ARG A 434 -29.50 15.82 -0.05
C ARG A 434 -30.35 14.56 0.00
N GLN A 435 -30.14 13.69 -0.96
CA GLN A 435 -30.84 12.40 -1.05
C GLN A 435 -30.07 11.45 -1.93
N ASP A 436 -30.20 10.16 -1.65
CA ASP A 436 -29.71 9.13 -2.53
C ASP A 436 -30.65 9.05 -3.76
N LEU A 437 -30.08 9.30 -4.93
CA LEU A 437 -30.85 9.23 -6.17
C LEU A 437 -31.01 7.78 -6.60
N LEU A 438 -32.15 7.48 -7.21
CA LEU A 438 -32.32 6.22 -7.91
C LEU A 438 -31.33 6.15 -9.08
N SER A 439 -30.79 4.97 -9.35
CA SER A 439 -29.80 4.75 -10.41
C SER A 439 -30.21 5.35 -11.77
N PRO A 440 -31.47 5.24 -12.26
CA PRO A 440 -31.87 5.89 -13.53
C PRO A 440 -31.79 7.41 -13.50
N GLN A 441 -32.12 8.05 -12.38
CA GLN A 441 -32.05 9.52 -12.24
C GLN A 441 -30.61 10.02 -12.26
N TYR A 442 -29.72 9.30 -11.58
CA TYR A 442 -28.30 9.59 -11.57
C TYR A 442 -27.69 9.47 -12.98
N VAL A 443 -27.96 8.35 -13.67
CA VAL A 443 -27.50 8.11 -15.05
C VAL A 443 -28.00 9.19 -16.01
N ALA A 444 -29.25 9.62 -15.89
CA ALA A 444 -29.78 10.70 -16.71
C ALA A 444 -29.09 12.05 -16.44
N LEU A 445 -28.85 12.40 -15.18
CA LEU A 445 -28.13 13.64 -14.80
C LEU A 445 -26.69 13.65 -15.32
N ILE A 446 -25.95 12.57 -15.16
CA ILE A 446 -24.56 12.50 -15.63
C ILE A 446 -24.46 12.56 -17.16
N THR A 447 -25.50 12.09 -17.87
CA THR A 447 -25.58 12.12 -19.33
C THR A 447 -25.90 13.53 -19.90
N VAL A 448 -26.66 14.36 -19.17
CA VAL A 448 -27.06 15.70 -19.64
C VAL A 448 -26.17 16.83 -19.13
N ALA A 449 -25.26 16.55 -18.19
CA ALA A 449 -24.37 17.55 -17.64
C ALA A 449 -23.37 18.07 -18.69
N ASP A 450 -23.14 19.38 -18.72
CA ASP A 450 -22.14 20.03 -19.58
C ASP A 450 -20.74 19.96 -18.92
N VAL A 451 -20.69 19.96 -17.58
CA VAL A 451 -19.46 19.94 -16.79
C VAL A 451 -19.66 19.03 -15.58
N LEU A 452 -18.71 18.16 -15.29
CA LEU A 452 -18.60 17.54 -13.97
C LEU A 452 -17.50 18.24 -13.17
N MET A 453 -17.79 18.60 -11.91
CA MET A 453 -16.84 19.24 -11.02
C MET A 453 -16.59 18.39 -9.76
N VAL A 454 -15.36 17.89 -9.61
CA VAL A 454 -14.88 17.11 -8.48
C VAL A 454 -13.78 17.88 -7.76
N THR A 455 -14.02 18.26 -6.50
CA THR A 455 -13.10 19.08 -5.69
C THR A 455 -12.69 18.39 -4.40
N SER A 456 -12.60 17.06 -4.42
CA SER A 456 -12.16 16.29 -3.27
C SER A 456 -10.79 16.76 -2.79
N LEU A 457 -10.61 16.88 -1.46
CA LEU A 457 -9.37 17.39 -0.86
C LEU A 457 -8.27 16.33 -0.86
N ARG A 458 -8.63 15.06 -0.76
CA ARG A 458 -7.77 13.89 -0.92
C ARG A 458 -8.66 12.66 -1.11
N GLU A 459 -8.42 11.86 -2.12
CA GLU A 459 -9.27 10.69 -2.41
C GLU A 459 -8.45 9.60 -3.11
N GLY A 460 -8.82 8.33 -2.90
CA GLY A 460 -8.18 7.20 -3.57
C GLY A 460 -8.40 7.23 -5.08
N MET A 461 -9.61 6.88 -5.53
CA MET A 461 -10.02 6.94 -6.93
C MET A 461 -11.47 7.44 -7.00
N ASN A 462 -11.73 8.48 -7.79
CA ASN A 462 -13.07 9.03 -7.97
C ASN A 462 -13.76 8.39 -9.19
N LEU A 463 -14.56 7.35 -8.97
CA LEU A 463 -15.25 6.66 -10.06
C LEU A 463 -16.35 7.51 -10.72
N THR A 464 -16.91 8.51 -10.04
CA THR A 464 -17.89 9.44 -10.64
C THR A 464 -17.32 10.17 -11.85
N SER A 465 -16.02 10.51 -11.82
CA SER A 465 -15.34 11.13 -12.97
C SER A 465 -15.23 10.16 -14.15
N HIS A 466 -14.96 8.87 -13.89
CA HIS A 466 -14.93 7.82 -14.91
C HIS A 466 -16.33 7.58 -15.53
N GLU A 467 -17.35 7.52 -14.69
CA GLU A 467 -18.75 7.35 -15.09
C GLU A 467 -19.22 8.50 -15.98
N PHE A 468 -18.86 9.72 -15.62
CA PHE A 468 -19.16 10.92 -16.43
C PHE A 468 -18.50 10.82 -17.80
N VAL A 469 -17.19 10.61 -17.89
CA VAL A 469 -16.47 10.49 -19.16
C VAL A 469 -17.11 9.43 -20.06
N TYR A 470 -17.51 8.29 -19.49
CA TYR A 470 -18.16 7.21 -20.22
C TYR A 470 -19.54 7.60 -20.75
N CYS A 471 -20.33 8.33 -19.99
CA CYS A 471 -21.69 8.73 -20.37
C CYS A 471 -21.75 9.93 -21.34
N GLN A 472 -20.61 10.57 -21.65
CA GLN A 472 -20.54 11.76 -22.53
C GLN A 472 -20.31 11.42 -24.02
N ASP A 473 -20.60 10.19 -24.46
CA ASP A 473 -20.42 9.69 -25.83
C ASP A 473 -21.44 10.26 -26.85
N GLY A 474 -22.47 10.95 -26.39
CA GLY A 474 -23.51 11.54 -27.25
C GLY A 474 -24.58 10.58 -27.74
N LEU A 475 -24.60 9.31 -27.34
CA LEU A 475 -25.57 8.31 -27.79
C LEU A 475 -26.99 8.56 -27.24
N TYR A 476 -27.10 9.15 -26.06
CA TYR A 476 -28.36 9.29 -25.33
C TYR A 476 -28.79 10.77 -25.13
N SER A 477 -27.96 11.74 -25.51
CA SER A 477 -28.23 13.17 -25.37
C SER A 477 -27.68 13.94 -26.57
N ASN A 478 -28.33 15.04 -26.95
CA ASN A 478 -27.77 16.02 -27.91
C ASN A 478 -26.57 16.79 -27.31
N LYS A 479 -26.43 16.77 -25.99
CA LYS A 479 -25.24 17.22 -25.28
C LYS A 479 -24.21 16.07 -25.24
N ALA A 480 -23.00 16.37 -25.63
CA ALA A 480 -21.90 15.43 -25.68
C ALA A 480 -20.59 16.14 -25.36
N TYR A 481 -19.61 15.36 -24.96
CA TYR A 481 -18.25 15.83 -24.72
C TYR A 481 -18.20 16.90 -23.62
N GLY A 482 -18.85 16.62 -22.48
CA GLY A 482 -18.78 17.47 -21.29
C GLY A 482 -17.36 17.60 -20.75
N SER A 483 -17.04 18.76 -20.20
CA SER A 483 -15.72 19.02 -19.62
C SER A 483 -15.61 18.46 -18.20
N LEU A 484 -14.44 17.90 -17.86
CA LEU A 484 -14.14 17.37 -16.51
C LEU A 484 -13.24 18.37 -15.77
N ILE A 485 -13.73 18.94 -14.65
CA ILE A 485 -12.94 19.70 -13.68
C ILE A 485 -12.63 18.75 -12.53
N LEU A 486 -11.36 18.51 -12.27
CA LEU A 486 -10.91 17.47 -11.34
C LEU A 486 -9.85 18.00 -10.37
N SER A 487 -10.02 17.72 -9.09
CA SER A 487 -8.99 18.01 -8.09
C SER A 487 -7.70 17.27 -8.39
N GLU A 488 -6.56 17.95 -8.35
CA GLU A 488 -5.23 17.35 -8.47
C GLU A 488 -4.93 16.32 -7.36
N PHE A 489 -5.69 16.34 -6.26
CA PHE A 489 -5.52 15.45 -5.10
C PHE A 489 -6.37 14.17 -5.17
N THR A 490 -6.99 13.87 -6.31
CA THR A 490 -7.69 12.60 -6.54
C THR A 490 -6.82 11.63 -7.32
N GLY A 491 -6.92 10.32 -7.05
CA GLY A 491 -6.21 9.34 -7.85
C GLY A 491 -6.62 9.34 -9.33
N SER A 492 -7.85 9.78 -9.66
CA SER A 492 -8.29 9.93 -11.04
C SER A 492 -7.50 10.99 -11.82
N ALA A 493 -6.83 11.93 -11.14
CA ALA A 493 -5.95 12.90 -11.79
C ALA A 493 -4.75 12.21 -12.46
N SER A 494 -4.21 11.14 -11.88
CA SER A 494 -3.12 10.36 -12.51
C SER A 494 -3.59 9.56 -13.73
N VAL A 495 -4.86 9.15 -13.76
CA VAL A 495 -5.45 8.40 -14.89
C VAL A 495 -5.76 9.30 -16.08
N PHE A 496 -6.31 10.50 -15.83
CA PHE A 496 -6.79 11.42 -16.87
C PHE A 496 -5.75 12.47 -17.28
N GLY A 497 -4.79 12.78 -16.42
CA GLY A 497 -3.67 13.68 -16.69
C GLY A 497 -4.15 15.07 -17.15
N ASP A 498 -3.37 15.70 -18.03
CA ASP A 498 -3.58 17.07 -18.53
C ASP A 498 -4.82 17.23 -19.45
N HIS A 499 -5.52 16.14 -19.73
CA HIS A 499 -6.75 16.19 -20.54
C HIS A 499 -7.99 16.56 -19.71
N ALA A 500 -7.93 16.50 -18.38
CA ALA A 500 -8.88 17.08 -17.45
C ALA A 500 -8.43 18.49 -17.03
N LEU A 501 -9.38 19.34 -16.64
CA LEU A 501 -9.06 20.63 -16.03
C LEU A 501 -8.67 20.40 -14.56
N LEU A 502 -7.38 20.21 -14.31
CA LEU A 502 -6.86 19.98 -12.95
C LEU A 502 -6.88 21.28 -12.14
N VAL A 503 -7.40 21.21 -10.93
CA VAL A 503 -7.54 22.34 -10.01
C VAL A 503 -7.08 21.98 -8.60
N ASN A 504 -6.52 23.00 -7.91
CA ASN A 504 -6.34 22.95 -6.48
C ASN A 504 -7.63 23.44 -5.80
N PRO A 505 -8.36 22.60 -5.04
CA PRO A 505 -9.61 22.99 -4.39
C PRO A 505 -9.49 24.16 -3.40
N TRP A 506 -8.28 24.43 -2.90
CA TRP A 506 -8.01 25.53 -2.01
C TRP A 506 -7.81 26.87 -2.73
N ASP A 507 -7.53 26.84 -4.04
CA ASP A 507 -7.47 28.03 -4.89
C ASP A 507 -8.82 28.27 -5.57
N PHE A 508 -9.67 29.06 -4.92
CA PHE A 508 -11.02 29.39 -5.44
C PHE A 508 -10.97 30.14 -6.78
N ARG A 509 -9.89 30.89 -7.05
CA ARG A 509 -9.72 31.61 -8.33
C ARG A 509 -9.40 30.64 -9.46
N GLN A 510 -8.47 29.71 -9.22
CA GLN A 510 -8.16 28.62 -10.19
C GLN A 510 -9.42 27.81 -10.51
N CYS A 511 -10.18 27.42 -9.50
CA CYS A 511 -11.44 26.69 -9.68
C CYS A 511 -12.47 27.50 -10.49
N ALA A 512 -12.63 28.79 -10.20
CA ALA A 512 -13.53 29.67 -10.95
C ALA A 512 -13.09 29.84 -12.41
N ASN A 513 -11.79 30.01 -12.66
CA ASN A 513 -11.22 30.07 -14.00
C ASN A 513 -11.42 28.76 -14.78
N ALA A 514 -11.28 27.60 -14.11
CA ALA A 514 -11.56 26.30 -14.71
C ALA A 514 -13.04 26.16 -15.12
N ILE A 515 -13.99 26.65 -14.29
CA ILE A 515 -15.41 26.70 -14.65
C ILE A 515 -15.60 27.56 -15.92
N HIS A 516 -15.00 28.74 -15.95
CA HIS A 516 -15.07 29.61 -17.12
C HIS A 516 -14.51 28.94 -18.38
N THR A 517 -13.33 28.37 -18.29
CA THR A 517 -12.68 27.63 -19.38
C THR A 517 -13.55 26.50 -19.91
N ALA A 518 -14.12 25.69 -19.00
CA ALA A 518 -14.99 24.55 -19.35
C ALA A 518 -16.24 25.00 -20.12
N LEU A 519 -16.78 26.20 -19.80
CA LEU A 519 -18.00 26.74 -20.44
C LEU A 519 -17.73 27.38 -21.80
N VAL A 520 -16.58 28.01 -22.00
CA VAL A 520 -16.21 28.76 -23.22
C VAL A 520 -15.62 27.86 -24.30
N ARG A 521 -15.00 26.71 -23.94
CA ARG A 521 -14.44 25.77 -24.90
C ARG A 521 -15.41 25.38 -25.99
N ASP A 522 -14.93 25.34 -27.23
CA ASP A 522 -15.73 24.92 -28.37
C ASP A 522 -15.99 23.39 -28.37
N ARG A 523 -16.87 22.94 -29.26
CA ARG A 523 -17.27 21.52 -29.30
C ARG A 523 -16.14 20.60 -29.79
N GLU A 524 -15.31 21.09 -30.72
CA GLU A 524 -14.23 20.29 -31.31
C GLU A 524 -13.07 20.10 -30.31
N GLU A 525 -12.75 21.14 -29.51
CA GLU A 525 -11.78 21.06 -28.42
C GLU A 525 -12.25 20.05 -27.35
N ARG A 526 -13.51 20.19 -26.90
CA ARG A 526 -14.09 19.26 -25.91
C ARG A 526 -14.13 17.82 -26.42
N LYS A 527 -14.38 17.63 -27.74
CA LYS A 527 -14.39 16.29 -28.34
C LYS A 527 -13.00 15.65 -28.32
N LYS A 528 -11.96 16.40 -28.67
CA LYS A 528 -10.57 15.90 -28.63
C LYS A 528 -10.16 15.50 -27.20
N GLU A 529 -10.46 16.35 -26.23
CA GLU A 529 -10.19 16.05 -24.82
C GLU A 529 -10.93 14.80 -24.36
N TRP A 530 -12.23 14.72 -24.66
CA TRP A 530 -13.05 13.56 -24.34
C TRP A 530 -12.51 12.27 -24.98
N GLU A 531 -12.05 12.28 -26.22
CA GLU A 531 -11.45 11.13 -26.89
C GLU A 531 -10.23 10.60 -26.13
N HIS A 532 -9.39 11.49 -25.61
CA HIS A 532 -8.24 11.11 -24.78
C HIS A 532 -8.67 10.56 -23.42
N LEU A 533 -9.58 11.25 -22.72
CA LEU A 533 -10.14 10.79 -21.43
C LEU A 533 -10.79 9.42 -21.57
N HIS A 534 -11.60 9.23 -22.63
CA HIS A 534 -12.29 7.97 -22.90
C HIS A 534 -11.32 6.81 -23.21
N LYS A 535 -10.24 7.08 -23.94
CA LYS A 535 -9.20 6.09 -24.22
C LYS A 535 -8.49 5.66 -22.92
N SER A 536 -8.12 6.60 -22.04
CA SER A 536 -7.51 6.34 -20.76
C SER A 536 -8.43 5.52 -19.84
N LEU A 537 -9.72 5.83 -19.84
CA LEU A 537 -10.75 5.09 -19.10
C LEU A 537 -10.84 3.62 -19.55
N LEU A 538 -10.87 3.36 -20.87
CA LEU A 538 -10.94 1.99 -21.41
C LEU A 538 -9.70 1.18 -21.08
N HIS A 539 -8.53 1.82 -21.05
CA HIS A 539 -7.28 1.16 -20.64
C HIS A 539 -7.32 0.76 -19.16
N ASN A 540 -7.83 1.63 -18.30
CA ASN A 540 -7.95 1.41 -16.85
C ASN A 540 -9.36 0.93 -16.47
N SER A 541 -9.85 -0.11 -17.11
CA SER A 541 -11.16 -0.69 -16.80
C SER A 541 -11.13 -1.56 -15.54
N ALA A 542 -12.30 -1.77 -14.93
CA ALA A 542 -12.47 -2.65 -13.78
C ALA A 542 -11.95 -4.07 -14.02
N THR A 543 -12.19 -4.61 -15.21
CA THR A 543 -11.72 -5.95 -15.61
C THR A 543 -10.20 -6.00 -15.70
N ASN A 544 -9.57 -4.97 -16.29
CA ASN A 544 -8.10 -4.89 -16.39
C ASN A 544 -7.45 -4.76 -15.02
N TRP A 545 -8.07 -4.01 -14.09
CA TRP A 545 -7.59 -3.89 -12.72
C TRP A 545 -7.51 -5.25 -12.02
N VAL A 546 -8.60 -6.04 -12.06
CA VAL A 546 -8.62 -7.40 -11.48
C VAL A 546 -7.59 -8.31 -12.13
N LYS A 547 -7.52 -8.29 -13.46
CA LYS A 547 -6.58 -9.10 -14.24
C LYS A 547 -5.13 -8.80 -13.87
N SER A 548 -4.73 -7.52 -13.92
CA SER A 548 -3.36 -7.08 -13.64
C SER A 548 -2.92 -7.44 -12.22
N PHE A 549 -3.78 -7.19 -11.22
CA PHE A 549 -3.46 -7.52 -9.83
C PHE A 549 -3.30 -9.04 -9.64
N LYS A 550 -4.23 -9.85 -10.17
CA LYS A 550 -4.19 -11.30 -10.06
C LYS A 550 -2.94 -11.89 -10.75
N GLU A 551 -2.61 -11.44 -11.97
CA GLU A 551 -1.44 -11.88 -12.71
C GLU A 551 -0.16 -11.53 -11.92
N ARG A 552 -0.01 -10.29 -11.46
CA ARG A 552 1.16 -9.90 -10.66
C ARG A 552 1.27 -10.68 -9.36
N LEU A 553 0.16 -10.94 -8.66
CA LEU A 553 0.18 -11.76 -7.44
C LEU A 553 0.60 -13.20 -7.73
N ALA A 554 0.16 -13.76 -8.85
CA ALA A 554 0.56 -15.11 -9.25
C ALA A 554 2.06 -15.18 -9.57
N ASP A 555 2.60 -14.17 -10.28
CA ASP A 555 4.02 -14.06 -10.60
C ASP A 555 4.87 -13.94 -9.33
N VAL A 556 4.51 -13.02 -8.43
CA VAL A 556 5.17 -12.83 -7.12
C VAL A 556 5.19 -14.14 -6.31
N CYS A 557 4.06 -14.84 -6.24
CA CYS A 557 4.01 -16.11 -5.52
C CYS A 557 4.85 -17.20 -6.19
N SER A 558 4.95 -17.21 -7.52
CA SER A 558 5.80 -18.16 -8.23
C SER A 558 7.29 -17.85 -8.05
N GLU A 559 7.67 -16.59 -8.08
CA GLU A 559 9.01 -16.11 -7.77
C GLU A 559 9.41 -16.50 -6.33
N GLN A 560 8.56 -16.22 -5.33
CA GLN A 560 8.82 -16.60 -3.94
C GLN A 560 8.88 -18.11 -3.72
N LEU A 561 8.08 -18.91 -4.44
CA LEU A 561 8.15 -20.37 -4.37
C LEU A 561 9.44 -20.90 -5.00
N SER A 562 9.93 -20.30 -6.06
CA SER A 562 11.23 -20.65 -6.64
C SER A 562 12.38 -20.29 -5.68
N HIS A 563 12.31 -19.12 -5.04
CA HIS A 563 13.28 -18.72 -4.00
C HIS A 563 13.18 -19.57 -2.73
N ARG A 564 12.00 -19.97 -2.27
CA ARG A 564 11.83 -20.89 -1.11
C ARG A 564 12.22 -22.32 -1.41
N ARG A 565 12.05 -22.81 -2.64
CA ARG A 565 12.54 -24.14 -3.05
C ARG A 565 14.04 -24.20 -3.13
N CYS A 566 14.70 -23.07 -3.29
CA CYS A 566 16.12 -22.86 -3.07
C CYS A 566 16.39 -22.54 -1.59
N THR A 567 16.05 -23.44 -0.64
CA THR A 567 16.90 -23.59 0.52
C THR A 567 18.24 -24.01 -0.04
N LEU A 568 19.17 -23.04 -0.14
CA LEU A 568 20.47 -23.28 -0.70
C LEU A 568 21.07 -24.49 0.03
N PRO A 569 21.55 -25.51 -0.68
CA PRO A 569 22.19 -26.63 -0.02
C PRO A 569 23.41 -26.11 0.74
N CYS A 570 23.62 -26.62 1.93
CA CYS A 570 24.84 -26.33 2.66
C CYS A 570 26.06 -26.75 1.81
N LEU A 571 27.09 -25.93 1.79
CA LEU A 571 28.29 -26.20 1.00
C LEU A 571 28.89 -27.59 1.37
N SER A 572 28.95 -28.48 0.39
CA SER A 572 29.64 -29.75 0.53
C SER A 572 31.15 -29.55 0.33
N VAL A 573 31.90 -29.60 1.42
CA VAL A 573 33.36 -29.40 1.40
C VAL A 573 34.04 -30.49 0.55
N ASP A 574 33.57 -31.74 0.60
CA ASP A 574 34.13 -32.84 -0.18
C ASP A 574 33.93 -32.64 -1.66
N HIS A 575 32.73 -32.17 -2.10
CA HIS A 575 32.48 -31.87 -3.51
C HIS A 575 33.32 -30.70 -3.99
N LEU A 576 33.39 -29.61 -3.20
CA LEU A 576 34.23 -28.47 -3.52
C LEU A 576 35.69 -28.87 -3.68
N LYS A 577 36.20 -29.71 -2.77
CA LYS A 577 37.58 -30.22 -2.78
C LYS A 577 37.87 -31.07 -4.04
N GLU A 578 36.94 -31.92 -4.44
CA GLU A 578 37.03 -32.73 -5.65
C GLU A 578 37.14 -31.85 -6.91
N GLN A 579 36.26 -30.85 -7.07
CA GLN A 579 36.29 -29.94 -8.18
C GLN A 579 37.53 -29.05 -8.19
N TYR A 580 37.91 -28.53 -7.03
CA TYR A 580 39.14 -27.77 -6.85
C TYR A 580 40.40 -28.55 -7.26
N GLN A 581 40.50 -29.85 -6.93
CA GLN A 581 41.63 -30.70 -7.28
C GLN A 581 41.68 -31.06 -8.77
N ARG A 582 40.52 -31.12 -9.45
CA ARG A 582 40.41 -31.41 -10.86
C ARG A 582 40.78 -30.22 -11.77
N ALA A 583 40.59 -29.01 -11.25
CA ALA A 583 40.77 -27.78 -11.95
C ALA A 583 42.25 -27.51 -12.27
N GLY A 584 42.52 -27.13 -13.52
CA GLY A 584 43.84 -26.77 -13.96
C GLY A 584 44.22 -25.34 -13.58
N ARG A 585 43.23 -24.40 -13.57
CA ARG A 585 43.41 -23.02 -13.12
C ARG A 585 42.19 -22.52 -12.39
N ARG A 586 42.40 -21.92 -11.23
CA ARG A 586 41.32 -21.54 -10.34
C ARG A 586 41.34 -20.07 -10.06
N MET A 587 40.15 -19.44 -10.16
CA MET A 587 39.93 -18.05 -9.79
C MET A 587 39.02 -17.98 -8.56
N ILE A 588 39.44 -17.23 -7.56
CA ILE A 588 38.80 -17.21 -6.24
C ILE A 588 38.57 -15.76 -5.81
N PHE A 589 37.30 -15.36 -5.58
CA PHE A 589 36.91 -14.09 -5.01
C PHE A 589 36.39 -14.33 -3.60
N ILE A 590 36.95 -13.62 -2.62
CA ILE A 590 36.53 -13.73 -1.22
C ILE A 590 36.23 -12.34 -0.68
N GLN A 591 35.02 -12.15 -0.21
CA GLN A 591 34.67 -10.91 0.48
C GLN A 591 35.38 -10.81 1.83
N TYR A 592 35.79 -9.57 2.17
CA TYR A 592 36.47 -9.34 3.45
C TYR A 592 35.48 -9.25 4.62
N GLU A 593 34.51 -8.34 4.53
CA GLU A 593 33.50 -8.10 5.56
C GLU A 593 32.52 -9.29 5.65
N GLY A 594 32.26 -9.76 6.85
CA GLY A 594 31.36 -10.90 7.10
C GLY A 594 31.95 -12.27 6.76
N THR A 595 32.99 -12.35 5.91
CA THR A 595 33.62 -13.60 5.48
C THR A 595 34.98 -13.84 6.17
N LEU A 596 35.97 -12.99 5.87
CA LEU A 596 37.32 -13.07 6.41
C LEU A 596 37.45 -12.36 7.77
N ALA A 597 36.64 -11.36 8.02
CA ALA A 597 36.56 -10.63 9.27
C ALA A 597 35.09 -10.34 9.63
N PRO A 598 34.71 -10.39 10.92
CA PRO A 598 33.35 -10.09 11.34
C PRO A 598 33.02 -8.61 11.07
N TRP A 599 31.75 -8.34 10.76
CA TRP A 599 31.23 -6.99 10.65
C TRP A 599 31.33 -6.19 11.94
N LYS A 600 31.21 -6.85 13.09
CA LYS A 600 31.32 -6.26 14.42
C LYS A 600 32.75 -6.37 14.94
N PRO A 601 33.44 -5.26 15.20
CA PRO A 601 34.56 -5.33 16.12
C PRO A 601 34.02 -5.69 17.52
N PRO A 602 34.64 -6.63 18.24
CA PRO A 602 34.32 -6.84 19.66
C PRO A 602 34.42 -5.51 20.40
N SER A 603 33.47 -5.26 21.30
CA SER A 603 33.30 -3.98 22.00
C SER A 603 34.59 -3.42 22.52
N GLY A 604 34.99 -2.24 22.05
CA GLY A 604 36.04 -1.41 22.65
C GLY A 604 37.43 -1.44 22.02
N VAL A 605 37.68 -2.17 20.94
CA VAL A 605 38.99 -2.15 20.28
C VAL A 605 38.82 -1.95 18.77
N LEU A 606 39.40 -0.91 18.23
CA LEU A 606 39.59 -0.73 16.80
C LEU A 606 40.54 -1.81 16.30
N PHE A 607 40.02 -2.94 15.80
CA PHE A 607 40.84 -3.97 15.16
C PHE A 607 41.31 -3.44 13.80
N LEU A 608 42.48 -2.83 13.81
CA LEU A 608 43.20 -2.42 12.61
C LEU A 608 43.86 -3.62 11.88
N THR A 609 43.81 -4.83 12.45
CA THR A 609 44.51 -6.00 11.92
C THR A 609 43.53 -7.07 11.46
N THR A 610 43.77 -7.62 10.28
CA THR A 610 43.11 -8.82 9.76
C THR A 610 43.41 -9.99 10.68
N PRO A 611 42.46 -10.89 10.98
CA PRO A 611 42.71 -12.07 11.76
C PRO A 611 43.90 -12.88 11.21
N GLN A 612 44.86 -13.27 12.04
CA GLN A 612 46.08 -13.97 11.58
C GLN A 612 45.72 -15.24 10.80
N ARG A 613 44.64 -15.93 11.16
CA ARG A 613 44.13 -17.10 10.42
C ARG A 613 43.75 -16.79 8.99
N ALA A 614 43.08 -15.66 8.73
CA ALA A 614 42.73 -15.23 7.40
C ALA A 614 43.98 -14.90 6.56
N ILE A 615 44.99 -14.25 7.16
CA ILE A 615 46.28 -14.00 6.51
C ILE A 615 46.98 -15.33 6.13
N ASN A 616 47.04 -16.27 7.05
CA ASN A 616 47.66 -17.57 6.76
C ASN A 616 46.94 -18.34 5.66
N THR A 617 45.58 -18.36 5.69
CA THR A 617 44.79 -19.02 4.64
C THR A 617 44.98 -18.36 3.27
N LEU A 618 45.01 -17.01 3.20
CA LEU A 618 45.26 -16.29 1.95
C LEU A 618 46.68 -16.55 1.44
N THR A 619 47.69 -16.67 2.34
CA THR A 619 49.07 -17.00 1.98
C THR A 619 49.15 -18.41 1.38
N ASP A 620 48.56 -19.39 2.06
CA ASP A 620 48.53 -20.79 1.59
C ASP A 620 47.82 -20.91 0.20
N LEU A 621 46.73 -20.12 -0.02
CA LEU A 621 46.01 -20.09 -1.30
C LEU A 621 46.84 -19.45 -2.41
N THR A 622 47.59 -18.38 -2.10
CA THR A 622 48.40 -17.65 -3.10
C THR A 622 49.74 -18.28 -3.40
N ASP A 623 50.22 -19.18 -2.52
CA ASP A 623 51.44 -19.96 -2.75
C ASP A 623 51.25 -21.03 -3.82
N ASP A 624 50.02 -21.48 -4.10
CA ASP A 624 49.70 -22.36 -5.21
C ASP A 624 49.64 -21.55 -6.52
N PRO A 625 50.56 -21.77 -7.52
CA PRO A 625 50.60 -20.99 -8.75
C PRO A 625 49.40 -21.23 -9.69
N LEU A 626 48.57 -22.22 -9.39
CA LEU A 626 47.34 -22.49 -10.15
C LEU A 626 46.17 -21.60 -9.67
N ASN A 627 46.31 -20.93 -8.52
CA ASN A 627 45.27 -20.06 -7.96
C ASN A 627 45.53 -18.60 -8.32
N VAL A 628 44.42 -17.89 -8.64
CA VAL A 628 44.37 -16.43 -8.74
C VAL A 628 43.34 -15.99 -7.70
N VAL A 629 43.77 -15.33 -6.62
CA VAL A 629 42.93 -14.99 -5.46
C VAL A 629 42.76 -13.49 -5.37
N TYR A 630 41.48 -13.04 -5.25
CA TYR A 630 41.11 -11.65 -5.02
C TYR A 630 40.33 -11.52 -3.72
N VAL A 631 40.66 -10.48 -2.95
CA VAL A 631 39.89 -10.05 -1.79
C VAL A 631 39.06 -8.83 -2.20
N VAL A 632 37.73 -8.92 -2.03
CA VAL A 632 36.76 -7.89 -2.34
C VAL A 632 36.31 -7.20 -1.05
N SER A 633 36.30 -5.87 -1.04
CA SER A 633 35.92 -5.12 0.18
C SER A 633 35.34 -3.74 -0.16
N SER A 634 34.45 -3.26 0.70
CA SER A 634 33.92 -1.88 0.66
C SER A 634 34.93 -0.83 1.17
N ARG A 635 36.07 -1.23 1.72
CA ARG A 635 37.08 -0.34 2.31
C ARG A 635 37.96 0.34 1.27
N THR A 636 38.65 1.42 1.71
CA THR A 636 39.56 2.17 0.86
C THR A 636 40.82 1.38 0.46
N MET A 637 41.48 1.85 -0.60
CA MET A 637 42.74 1.27 -1.09
C MET A 637 43.80 1.21 0.02
N GLU A 638 43.98 2.33 0.75
CA GLU A 638 45.01 2.47 1.78
C GLU A 638 44.77 1.52 2.96
N GLU A 639 43.52 1.29 3.32
CA GLU A 639 43.16 0.34 4.36
C GLU A 639 43.46 -1.10 3.92
N GLN A 640 43.10 -1.47 2.69
CA GLN A 640 43.39 -2.81 2.17
C GLN A 640 44.90 -3.05 2.04
N GLU A 641 45.68 -2.08 1.50
CA GLU A 641 47.13 -2.19 1.44
C GLU A 641 47.76 -2.42 2.80
N ARG A 642 47.34 -1.68 3.81
CA ARG A 642 47.82 -1.83 5.18
C ARG A 642 47.54 -3.22 5.76
N ARG A 643 46.33 -3.77 5.46
CA ARG A 643 45.88 -5.05 5.98
C ARG A 643 46.57 -6.23 5.32
N PHE A 644 46.75 -6.17 4.00
CA PHE A 644 47.26 -7.31 3.20
C PHE A 644 48.71 -7.12 2.74
N ARG A 645 49.44 -6.16 3.30
CA ARG A 645 50.82 -5.84 2.90
C ARG A 645 51.77 -7.07 2.97
N HIS A 646 51.45 -8.09 3.77
CA HIS A 646 52.24 -9.28 3.93
C HIS A 646 51.87 -10.44 3.00
N VAL A 647 50.77 -10.27 2.22
CA VAL A 647 50.28 -11.26 1.25
C VAL A 647 50.36 -10.65 -0.16
N THR A 648 51.58 -10.66 -0.74
CA THR A 648 51.86 -10.00 -2.01
C THR A 648 51.20 -10.65 -3.24
N GLY A 649 50.84 -11.95 -3.14
CA GLY A 649 50.20 -12.71 -4.20
C GLY A 649 48.71 -12.50 -4.33
N VAL A 650 48.06 -11.71 -3.44
CA VAL A 650 46.64 -11.49 -3.47
C VAL A 650 46.30 -10.24 -4.29
N GLY A 651 45.32 -10.37 -5.20
CA GLY A 651 44.68 -9.24 -5.86
C GLY A 651 43.70 -8.54 -4.91
N LEU A 652 43.51 -7.23 -5.00
CA LEU A 652 42.62 -6.48 -4.14
C LEU A 652 41.59 -5.69 -4.95
N ILE A 653 40.34 -5.76 -4.55
CA ILE A 653 39.24 -4.96 -5.09
C ILE A 653 38.71 -4.08 -3.95
N ALA A 654 38.82 -2.74 -4.11
CA ALA A 654 38.46 -1.76 -3.11
C ALA A 654 37.25 -0.90 -3.51
N GLU A 655 36.60 -0.29 -2.51
CA GLU A 655 35.43 0.58 -2.64
C GLU A 655 34.37 -0.04 -3.57
N ASN A 656 33.90 -1.25 -3.24
CA ASN A 656 32.85 -1.98 -3.99
C ASN A 656 33.10 -2.12 -5.49
N GLY A 657 34.37 -2.27 -5.91
CA GLY A 657 34.71 -2.48 -7.32
C GLY A 657 35.23 -1.24 -8.04
N CYS A 658 35.34 -0.08 -7.39
CA CYS A 658 35.87 1.13 -8.01
C CYS A 658 37.36 1.06 -8.32
N PHE A 659 38.12 0.30 -7.53
CA PHE A 659 39.56 0.13 -7.68
C PHE A 659 39.95 -1.35 -7.68
N LEU A 660 40.87 -1.66 -8.56
CA LEU A 660 41.43 -3.02 -8.69
C LEU A 660 42.97 -2.95 -8.63
N ARG A 661 43.57 -3.79 -7.79
CA ARG A 661 45.01 -4.06 -7.81
C ARG A 661 45.25 -5.53 -8.15
N GLU A 662 45.99 -5.77 -9.21
CA GLU A 662 46.31 -7.11 -9.67
C GLU A 662 47.26 -7.84 -8.68
N PRO A 663 47.24 -9.20 -8.65
CA PRO A 663 48.21 -9.98 -7.91
C PRO A 663 49.64 -9.56 -8.25
N HIS A 664 50.47 -9.39 -7.24
CA HIS A 664 51.90 -8.94 -7.37
C HIS A 664 52.09 -7.52 -7.91
N ALA A 665 51.05 -6.78 -8.24
CA ALA A 665 51.18 -5.40 -8.69
C ALA A 665 51.28 -4.45 -7.47
N SER A 666 51.97 -3.30 -7.71
CA SER A 666 52.03 -2.20 -6.73
C SER A 666 51.07 -1.07 -7.03
N GLU A 667 50.51 -1.01 -8.24
CA GLU A 667 49.67 0.07 -8.72
C GLU A 667 48.18 -0.34 -8.72
N TRP A 668 47.32 0.62 -8.45
CA TRP A 668 45.86 0.46 -8.51
C TRP A 668 45.31 0.93 -9.85
N ASN A 669 44.51 0.13 -10.47
CA ASN A 669 43.71 0.47 -11.62
C ASN A 669 42.36 1.05 -11.15
N LYS A 670 42.04 2.25 -11.61
CA LYS A 670 40.74 2.88 -11.37
C LYS A 670 39.79 2.47 -12.48
N LEU A 671 38.61 1.97 -12.10
CA LEU A 671 37.61 1.42 -13.02
C LEU A 671 36.41 2.34 -13.27
N VAL A 672 36.25 3.41 -12.49
CA VAL A 672 35.12 4.35 -12.55
C VAL A 672 35.61 5.74 -12.98
N ASP A 673 34.86 6.40 -13.89
CA ASP A 673 35.20 7.74 -14.39
C ASP A 673 34.88 8.85 -13.38
N GLU A 674 35.74 9.86 -13.26
CA GLU A 674 35.63 10.99 -12.32
C GLU A 674 34.56 12.03 -12.70
N GLY A 675 33.93 11.96 -13.84
CA GLY A 675 33.18 13.05 -14.46
C GLY A 675 32.03 13.67 -13.65
N HIS A 676 31.53 13.02 -12.59
CA HIS A 676 30.40 13.50 -11.77
C HIS A 676 30.61 13.40 -10.26
N THR A 677 31.83 13.11 -9.78
CA THR A 677 32.04 12.57 -8.43
C THR A 677 32.18 13.61 -7.32
N GLU A 678 32.46 14.88 -7.58
CA GLU A 678 32.76 15.83 -6.49
C GLU A 678 31.56 16.63 -6.00
N THR A 679 30.65 16.99 -6.90
CA THR A 679 29.56 17.93 -6.57
C THR A 679 28.49 17.34 -5.64
N TRP A 680 28.17 16.04 -5.75
CA TRP A 680 27.15 15.40 -4.93
C TRP A 680 27.66 15.12 -3.49
N LYS A 681 28.96 14.86 -3.29
CA LYS A 681 29.53 14.55 -1.98
C LYS A 681 29.37 15.69 -0.98
N GLU A 682 29.56 16.94 -1.43
CA GLU A 682 29.35 18.11 -0.57
C GLU A 682 27.88 18.20 -0.13
N GLY A 683 26.94 17.97 -1.04
CA GLY A 683 25.51 17.96 -0.73
C GLY A 683 25.14 16.88 0.29
N VAL A 684 25.60 15.65 0.05
CA VAL A 684 25.39 14.52 0.95
C VAL A 684 26.06 14.78 2.30
N ALA A 685 27.31 15.28 2.34
CA ALA A 685 28.01 15.61 3.58
C ALA A 685 27.24 16.66 4.40
N CYS A 686 26.59 17.65 3.76
CA CYS A 686 25.75 18.63 4.46
C CYS A 686 24.53 17.98 5.11
N ILE A 687 23.86 17.05 4.40
CA ILE A 687 22.73 16.28 4.97
C ILE A 687 23.24 15.45 6.15
N LEU A 688 24.32 14.70 5.99
CA LEU A 688 24.93 13.89 7.04
C LEU A 688 25.35 14.70 8.27
N ALA A 689 25.90 15.90 8.08
CA ALA A 689 26.29 16.78 9.18
C ALA A 689 25.08 17.23 10.03
N TYR A 690 23.93 17.44 9.39
CA TYR A 690 22.68 17.74 10.11
C TYR A 690 22.27 16.57 11.03
N PHE A 691 22.41 15.32 10.58
CA PHE A 691 22.11 14.15 11.38
C PHE A 691 23.20 13.84 12.41
N GLN A 692 24.48 14.08 12.08
CA GLN A 692 25.60 13.96 13.02
C GLN A 692 25.41 14.83 14.27
N ALA A 693 24.96 16.07 14.08
CA ALA A 693 24.69 16.98 15.21
C ALA A 693 23.58 16.48 16.15
N ARG A 694 22.78 15.52 15.74
CA ARG A 694 21.66 14.93 16.50
C ARG A 694 21.95 13.53 17.05
N MET A 695 23.06 12.93 16.64
CA MET A 695 23.46 11.57 17.02
C MET A 695 24.87 11.59 17.62
N GLU A 696 24.95 11.83 18.91
CA GLU A 696 26.23 11.82 19.62
C GLU A 696 26.94 10.46 19.49
N GLY A 697 28.21 10.47 19.08
CA GLY A 697 28.98 9.26 18.80
C GLY A 697 28.96 8.81 17.34
N SER A 698 28.23 9.51 16.44
CA SER A 698 28.31 9.29 15.00
C SER A 698 29.41 10.16 14.36
N TRP A 699 29.92 9.71 13.20
CA TRP A 699 30.92 10.44 12.44
C TRP A 699 30.83 10.15 10.94
N ILE A 700 31.35 11.07 10.10
CA ILE A 700 31.30 11.00 8.64
C ILE A 700 32.69 10.65 8.12
N GLU A 701 32.75 9.69 7.20
CA GLU A 701 33.93 9.32 6.44
C GLU A 701 33.72 9.62 4.96
N ILE A 702 34.57 10.48 4.39
CA ILE A 702 34.53 10.78 2.95
C ILE A 702 35.57 9.90 2.26
N ARG A 703 35.14 9.05 1.32
CA ARG A 703 35.99 8.15 0.53
C ARG A 703 36.10 8.66 -0.91
N HIS A 704 36.84 7.97 -1.78
CA HIS A 704 37.01 8.38 -3.18
C HIS A 704 35.70 8.33 -3.98
N PHE A 705 34.85 7.33 -3.78
CA PHE A 705 33.59 7.16 -4.51
C PHE A 705 32.36 7.04 -3.63
N SER A 706 32.51 7.06 -2.32
CA SER A 706 31.41 6.97 -1.38
C SER A 706 31.54 7.96 -0.21
N VAL A 707 30.43 8.25 0.46
CA VAL A 707 30.39 8.96 1.75
C VAL A 707 29.72 8.05 2.75
N VAL A 708 30.40 7.75 3.86
CA VAL A 708 29.93 6.81 4.86
C VAL A 708 29.62 7.52 6.16
N PHE A 709 28.42 7.27 6.68
CA PHE A 709 27.99 7.80 7.97
C PHE A 709 27.94 6.68 9.02
N HIS A 710 28.87 6.70 9.96
CA HIS A 710 28.99 5.70 11.00
C HIS A 710 28.16 6.07 12.22
N PHE A 711 27.25 5.19 12.63
CA PHE A 711 26.38 5.38 13.80
C PHE A 711 26.46 4.23 14.82
N GLY A 712 27.33 3.27 14.61
CA GLY A 712 27.48 2.08 15.48
C GLY A 712 27.82 2.39 16.94
N SER A 713 28.45 3.55 17.23
CA SER A 713 28.82 3.99 18.58
C SER A 713 27.74 4.83 19.28
N VAL A 714 26.62 5.13 18.63
CA VAL A 714 25.51 5.88 19.24
C VAL A 714 24.87 5.07 20.36
N ALA A 715 24.68 5.67 21.54
CA ALA A 715 24.19 4.98 22.73
C ALA A 715 22.70 4.58 22.62
N ASP A 716 21.85 5.48 22.10
CA ASP A 716 20.43 5.24 21.87
C ASP A 716 20.21 4.57 20.50
N LYS A 717 20.08 3.24 20.52
CA LYS A 717 19.94 2.43 19.30
C LYS A 717 18.60 2.63 18.59
N GLU A 718 17.52 2.90 19.32
CA GLU A 718 16.19 3.14 18.72
C GLU A 718 16.14 4.50 18.03
N MET A 719 16.70 5.52 18.68
CA MET A 719 16.85 6.84 18.06
C MET A 719 17.75 6.77 16.82
N ALA A 720 18.89 6.08 16.92
CA ALA A 720 19.83 5.91 15.81
C ALA A 720 19.14 5.25 14.60
N LYS A 721 18.45 4.14 14.78
CA LYS A 721 17.72 3.44 13.69
C LYS A 721 16.70 4.37 12.99
N ARG A 722 15.95 5.15 13.77
CA ARG A 722 14.97 6.07 13.21
C ARG A 722 15.62 7.19 12.40
N LEU A 723 16.64 7.84 12.97
CA LEU A 723 17.31 8.97 12.32
C LEU A 723 18.14 8.52 11.10
N THR A 724 18.71 7.32 11.12
CA THR A 724 19.43 6.77 9.96
C THR A 724 18.49 6.43 8.81
N ALA A 725 17.30 5.88 9.07
CA ALA A 725 16.30 5.65 8.03
C ALA A 725 15.85 6.98 7.39
N GLU A 726 15.59 8.02 8.22
CA GLU A 726 15.24 9.35 7.74
C GLU A 726 16.38 10.00 6.93
N CYS A 727 17.63 9.79 7.38
CA CYS A 727 18.83 10.29 6.70
C CYS A 727 19.01 9.66 5.30
N ALA A 728 18.90 8.33 5.21
CA ALA A 728 19.03 7.62 3.95
C ALA A 728 17.91 8.01 2.96
N ASP A 729 16.66 8.10 3.41
CA ASP A 729 15.55 8.58 2.58
C ASP A 729 15.78 10.00 2.07
N GLN A 730 16.27 10.91 2.93
CA GLN A 730 16.54 12.30 2.53
C GLN A 730 17.66 12.39 1.48
N ILE A 731 18.69 11.55 1.60
CA ILE A 731 19.77 11.47 0.60
C ILE A 731 19.21 10.92 -0.72
N ASN A 732 18.45 9.82 -0.66
CA ASN A 732 17.86 9.21 -1.83
C ASN A 732 16.90 10.15 -2.57
N ASP A 733 16.06 10.91 -1.85
CA ASP A 733 15.18 11.92 -2.44
C ASP A 733 15.96 13.10 -3.05
N ALA A 734 16.98 13.61 -2.35
CA ALA A 734 17.76 14.76 -2.81
C ALA A 734 18.66 14.44 -4.02
N CYS A 735 19.16 13.21 -4.10
CA CYS A 735 20.14 12.77 -5.10
C CYS A 735 19.56 11.85 -6.17
N ALA A 736 18.24 11.61 -6.22
CA ALA A 736 17.57 10.72 -7.17
C ALA A 736 17.96 11.04 -8.64
N ASN A 737 18.02 12.32 -9.01
CA ASN A 737 18.37 12.75 -10.36
C ASN A 737 19.87 12.68 -10.65
N GLN A 738 20.71 12.39 -9.66
CA GLN A 738 22.16 12.31 -9.79
C GLN A 738 22.68 10.88 -9.83
N GLY A 739 21.77 9.89 -9.75
CA GLY A 739 22.13 8.48 -9.72
C GLY A 739 22.92 8.08 -8.48
N ILE A 740 22.66 8.71 -7.34
CA ILE A 740 23.27 8.40 -6.03
C ILE A 740 22.23 7.75 -5.15
N HIS A 741 22.61 6.69 -4.47
CA HIS A 741 21.77 6.03 -3.47
C HIS A 741 22.49 5.89 -2.13
N ALA A 742 21.71 5.86 -1.06
CA ALA A 742 22.17 5.63 0.30
C ALA A 742 21.60 4.31 0.82
N VAL A 743 22.46 3.39 1.20
CA VAL A 743 22.13 2.07 1.74
C VAL A 743 22.46 2.03 3.23
N ILE A 744 21.52 1.51 4.02
CA ILE A 744 21.70 1.35 5.46
C ILE A 744 22.27 -0.03 5.74
N HIS A 745 23.46 -0.09 6.30
CA HIS A 745 24.06 -1.28 6.87
C HIS A 745 23.85 -1.31 8.40
N GLU A 746 24.23 -2.41 9.05
CA GLU A 746 24.00 -2.61 10.50
C GLU A 746 24.51 -1.46 11.38
N PHE A 747 25.64 -0.78 10.98
CA PHE A 747 26.31 0.27 11.76
C PHE A 747 26.67 1.51 10.97
N ALA A 748 26.35 1.58 9.69
CA ALA A 748 26.72 2.70 8.81
C ALA A 748 25.68 2.91 7.70
N ILE A 749 25.59 4.14 7.18
CA ILE A 749 24.95 4.43 5.90
C ILE A 749 26.05 4.65 4.88
N ILE A 750 26.01 3.95 3.75
CA ILE A 750 26.93 4.14 2.62
C ILE A 750 26.16 4.86 1.52
N SER A 751 26.62 6.03 1.11
CA SER A 751 26.07 6.78 -0.02
C SER A 751 27.06 6.69 -1.17
N GLU A 752 26.60 6.15 -2.32
CA GLU A 752 27.45 5.86 -3.49
C GLU A 752 26.63 5.95 -4.79
N PRO A 753 27.28 6.04 -5.96
CA PRO A 753 26.60 6.00 -7.25
C PRO A 753 25.88 4.66 -7.46
N THR A 754 24.70 4.69 -8.08
CA THR A 754 23.89 3.49 -8.38
C THR A 754 24.60 2.51 -9.31
N ASP A 755 25.54 3.00 -10.13
CA ASP A 755 26.33 2.20 -11.07
C ASP A 755 27.55 1.52 -10.41
N THR A 756 27.79 1.76 -9.10
CA THR A 756 28.90 1.12 -8.38
C THR A 756 28.55 -0.35 -8.14
N ASN A 757 29.33 -1.25 -8.75
CA ASN A 757 29.07 -2.68 -8.73
C ASN A 757 30.40 -3.48 -8.74
N LYS A 758 30.44 -4.58 -8.01
CA LYS A 758 31.61 -5.46 -7.93
C LYS A 758 31.86 -6.26 -9.21
N ARG A 759 30.84 -6.47 -10.04
CA ARG A 759 30.89 -7.28 -11.25
C ARG A 759 31.89 -6.73 -12.31
N PRO A 760 31.93 -5.42 -12.67
CA PRO A 760 32.90 -4.91 -13.63
C PRO A 760 34.36 -5.14 -13.21
N ALA A 761 34.64 -5.03 -11.89
CA ALA A 761 35.97 -5.33 -11.36
C ALA A 761 36.32 -6.81 -11.51
N ALA A 762 35.38 -7.71 -11.25
CA ALA A 762 35.59 -9.14 -11.47
C ALA A 762 35.79 -9.51 -12.94
N GLU A 763 35.05 -8.86 -13.85
CA GLU A 763 35.24 -9.04 -15.30
C GLU A 763 36.61 -8.54 -15.80
N VAL A 764 37.14 -7.47 -15.23
CA VAL A 764 38.49 -6.97 -15.52
C VAL A 764 39.52 -7.94 -14.97
N ALA A 765 39.38 -8.38 -13.74
CA ALA A 765 40.24 -9.39 -13.12
C ALA A 765 40.24 -10.71 -13.87
N TRP A 766 39.09 -11.14 -14.39
CA TRP A 766 38.99 -12.32 -15.24
C TRP A 766 39.81 -12.18 -16.54
N ARG A 767 39.65 -11.04 -17.26
CA ARG A 767 40.40 -10.74 -18.47
C ARG A 767 41.91 -10.66 -18.22
N TYR A 768 42.31 -10.11 -17.07
CA TYR A 768 43.70 -10.11 -16.64
C TYR A 768 44.24 -11.53 -16.46
N ALA A 769 43.50 -12.40 -15.77
CA ALA A 769 43.90 -13.78 -15.56
C ALA A 769 44.05 -14.54 -16.88
N GLU A 770 43.13 -14.37 -17.85
CA GLU A 770 43.24 -14.93 -19.21
C GLU A 770 44.50 -14.46 -19.93
N SER A 771 44.81 -13.17 -19.88
CA SER A 771 45.93 -12.55 -20.53
C SER A 771 47.28 -12.91 -19.88
N ALA A 772 47.36 -12.79 -18.57
CA ALA A 772 48.62 -12.99 -17.82
C ALA A 772 49.11 -14.45 -17.85
N TYR A 773 48.16 -15.39 -17.89
CA TYR A 773 48.48 -16.81 -17.80
C TYR A 773 48.27 -17.58 -19.13
N ASN A 774 47.84 -16.91 -20.17
CA ASN A 774 47.63 -17.50 -21.50
C ASN A 774 46.67 -18.71 -21.50
N SER A 775 45.84 -18.83 -20.51
CA SER A 775 44.84 -19.89 -20.31
C SER A 775 43.65 -19.37 -19.51
N LYS A 776 42.44 -19.78 -19.90
CA LYS A 776 41.23 -19.45 -19.13
C LYS A 776 41.21 -20.19 -17.80
N PRO A 777 40.70 -19.55 -16.72
CA PRO A 777 40.34 -20.28 -15.51
C PRO A 777 39.21 -21.28 -15.81
N ASP A 778 39.36 -22.52 -15.36
CA ASP A 778 38.36 -23.58 -15.52
C ASP A 778 37.51 -23.78 -14.23
N PHE A 779 37.92 -23.14 -13.14
CA PHE A 779 37.21 -23.14 -11.86
C PHE A 779 37.05 -21.71 -11.31
N LEU A 780 35.81 -21.35 -10.90
CA LEU A 780 35.48 -20.06 -10.32
C LEU A 780 34.81 -20.26 -8.97
N LEU A 781 35.36 -19.68 -7.90
CA LEU A 781 34.80 -19.70 -6.55
C LEU A 781 34.55 -18.26 -6.09
N ILE A 782 33.33 -17.98 -5.65
CA ILE A 782 32.96 -16.69 -5.07
C ILE A 782 32.32 -16.92 -3.70
N ILE A 783 32.88 -16.29 -2.68
CA ILE A 783 32.37 -16.35 -1.31
C ILE A 783 32.06 -14.93 -0.83
N GLY A 784 30.81 -14.66 -0.47
CA GLY A 784 30.33 -13.37 0.01
C GLY A 784 29.08 -13.53 0.86
N GLY A 785 28.52 -12.45 1.33
CA GLY A 785 27.32 -12.48 2.19
C GLY A 785 26.52 -11.19 2.16
N ASP A 786 26.94 -10.21 1.36
CA ASP A 786 26.24 -8.93 1.20
C ASP A 786 25.33 -8.97 -0.02
N ARG A 787 24.33 -8.07 -0.04
CA ARG A 787 23.44 -7.84 -1.17
C ARG A 787 24.19 -7.46 -2.46
N GLU A 788 25.27 -6.72 -2.31
CA GLU A 788 26.12 -6.29 -3.42
C GLU A 788 26.88 -7.45 -4.10
N ASP A 789 26.93 -8.63 -3.46
CA ASP A 789 27.53 -9.85 -4.00
C ASP A 789 26.56 -10.60 -4.94
N GLU A 790 25.27 -10.29 -4.90
CA GLU A 790 24.24 -11.00 -5.70
C GLU A 790 24.48 -10.88 -7.20
N ASP A 791 24.89 -9.69 -7.68
CA ASP A 791 25.26 -9.49 -9.09
C ASP A 791 26.51 -10.28 -9.47
N LEU A 792 27.43 -10.42 -8.54
CA LEU A 792 28.66 -11.22 -8.73
C LEU A 792 28.32 -12.71 -8.76
N PHE A 793 27.41 -13.18 -7.93
CA PHE A 793 26.91 -14.57 -7.95
C PHE A 793 26.18 -14.87 -9.27
N ARG A 794 25.31 -13.98 -9.71
CA ARG A 794 24.58 -14.10 -10.98
C ARG A 794 25.56 -14.18 -12.17
N TRP A 795 26.56 -13.28 -12.20
CA TRP A 795 27.60 -13.30 -13.22
C TRP A 795 28.37 -14.64 -13.25
N ALA A 796 28.77 -15.19 -12.09
CA ALA A 796 29.50 -16.48 -12.03
C ALA A 796 28.63 -17.66 -12.52
N ASN A 797 27.33 -17.64 -12.18
CA ASN A 797 26.40 -18.67 -12.63
C ASN A 797 26.17 -18.59 -14.15
N ASP A 798 26.13 -17.38 -14.72
CA ASP A 798 26.02 -17.14 -16.15
C ASP A 798 27.30 -17.62 -16.90
N MET A 799 28.48 -17.42 -16.32
CA MET A 799 29.75 -17.88 -16.90
C MET A 799 29.77 -19.41 -17.07
N GLU A 800 29.25 -20.17 -16.11
CA GLU A 800 29.13 -21.63 -16.21
C GLU A 800 28.03 -22.01 -17.23
N SER A 801 26.87 -21.39 -17.17
CA SER A 801 25.74 -21.69 -18.07
C SER A 801 26.08 -21.46 -19.55
N THR A 802 26.92 -20.46 -19.82
CA THR A 802 27.43 -20.14 -21.17
C THR A 802 28.64 -20.97 -21.58
N GLY A 803 29.20 -21.80 -20.69
CA GLY A 803 30.41 -22.60 -20.97
C GLY A 803 31.70 -21.76 -21.01
N ALA A 804 31.69 -20.56 -20.45
CA ALA A 804 32.86 -19.72 -20.30
C ALA A 804 33.82 -20.23 -19.21
N VAL A 805 33.29 -20.91 -18.19
CA VAL A 805 34.01 -21.63 -17.13
C VAL A 805 33.45 -23.05 -17.04
N ASP A 806 34.31 -24.04 -16.75
CA ASP A 806 33.87 -25.45 -16.64
C ASP A 806 33.04 -25.69 -15.33
N TYR A 807 33.39 -25.00 -14.24
CA TYR A 807 32.72 -25.12 -12.96
C TYR A 807 32.74 -23.81 -12.19
N SER A 808 31.59 -23.36 -11.76
CA SER A 808 31.44 -22.23 -10.82
C SER A 808 30.80 -22.66 -9.51
N MET A 809 31.34 -22.18 -8.40
CA MET A 809 30.76 -22.32 -7.07
C MET A 809 30.56 -20.95 -6.44
N THR A 810 29.32 -20.62 -6.17
CA THR A 810 28.94 -19.39 -5.46
C THR A 810 28.40 -19.75 -4.07
N VAL A 811 28.93 -19.09 -3.04
CA VAL A 811 28.69 -19.42 -1.63
C VAL A 811 28.26 -18.16 -0.91
N THR A 812 27.04 -18.13 -0.37
CA THR A 812 26.58 -17.06 0.50
C THR A 812 26.76 -17.42 1.98
N ILE A 813 27.02 -16.39 2.80
CA ILE A 813 27.13 -16.55 4.26
C ILE A 813 25.86 -16.02 4.90
N GLY A 814 25.12 -16.91 5.59
CA GLY A 814 23.85 -16.59 6.24
C GLY A 814 22.68 -17.40 5.72
N SER A 815 21.47 -17.08 6.22
CA SER A 815 20.23 -17.81 5.92
C SER A 815 19.30 -17.04 4.95
N GLN A 816 19.77 -15.98 4.32
CA GLN A 816 18.95 -15.15 3.42
C GLN A 816 18.82 -15.79 2.03
N GLY A 817 17.71 -15.51 1.33
CA GLY A 817 17.57 -15.87 -0.09
C GLY A 817 18.68 -15.21 -0.91
N SER A 818 19.39 -15.97 -1.72
CA SER A 818 20.53 -15.50 -2.51
C SER A 818 20.58 -16.20 -3.86
N GLU A 819 21.19 -15.57 -4.86
CA GLU A 819 21.52 -16.10 -6.18
C GLU A 819 22.72 -17.09 -6.13
N ALA A 820 23.34 -17.24 -4.95
CA ALA A 820 24.40 -18.22 -4.75
C ALA A 820 23.89 -19.67 -4.90
N LYS A 821 24.77 -20.60 -5.27
CA LYS A 821 24.43 -22.03 -5.40
C LYS A 821 24.37 -22.75 -4.06
N THR A 822 25.14 -22.30 -3.08
CA THR A 822 25.27 -22.93 -1.77
C THR A 822 25.37 -21.90 -0.65
N THR A 823 25.12 -22.33 0.57
CA THR A 823 25.23 -21.47 1.76
C THR A 823 26.18 -22.05 2.80
N LEU A 824 26.78 -21.14 3.59
CA LEU A 824 27.46 -21.44 4.84
C LEU A 824 26.72 -20.76 5.99
N THR A 825 26.38 -21.47 7.04
CA THR A 825 25.65 -20.95 8.21
C THR A 825 26.45 -19.92 9.02
N HIS A 826 27.80 -20.02 8.99
CA HIS A 826 28.70 -19.07 9.64
C HIS A 826 29.90 -18.80 8.74
N GLY A 827 30.38 -17.55 8.73
CA GLY A 827 31.63 -17.20 8.04
C GLY A 827 32.85 -17.91 8.60
N VAL A 828 33.99 -17.82 7.93
CA VAL A 828 35.28 -18.39 8.32
C VAL A 828 35.72 -17.99 9.75
N THR A 829 35.12 -16.93 10.30
CA THR A 829 35.35 -16.42 11.65
C THR A 829 34.37 -16.97 12.70
N GLY A 830 33.41 -17.83 12.31
CA GLY A 830 32.50 -18.48 13.25
C GLY A 830 33.31 -19.26 14.29
N GLU A 831 33.12 -18.96 15.58
CA GLU A 831 33.67 -19.70 16.67
C GLU A 831 33.33 -21.19 16.49
N PHE A 832 34.29 -22.00 16.16
CA PHE A 832 34.20 -23.43 16.39
C PHE A 832 34.02 -23.63 17.90
N SER A 833 32.76 -23.79 18.32
CA SER A 833 32.48 -24.32 19.64
C SER A 833 33.17 -25.67 19.76
N PRO A 834 33.97 -25.95 20.82
CA PRO A 834 34.75 -27.17 20.93
C PRO A 834 33.93 -28.42 21.27
N SER A 835 32.70 -28.54 20.74
CA SER A 835 31.80 -29.66 20.99
C SER A 835 31.69 -30.67 19.84
N ILE A 836 32.67 -30.70 18.91
CA ILE A 836 32.87 -31.81 17.96
C ILE A 836 34.28 -32.39 18.14
N GLU A 837 34.61 -32.77 19.37
CA GLU A 837 35.58 -33.79 19.71
C GLU A 837 34.87 -34.79 20.63
N SER A 838 34.14 -35.75 20.05
CA SER A 838 33.91 -37.09 20.62
C SER A 838 33.32 -38.01 19.56
#